data_9449c69eb159ea1f1851b860724f29c9
#
_entry.id   9449c69eb159ea1f1851b860724f29c9
#
_cell.length_a   1.000
_cell.length_b   1.000
_cell.length_c   1.000
_cell.angle_alpha   90.00
_cell.angle_beta   90.00
_cell.angle_gamma   90.00
#
_symmetry.space_group_name_H-M   'P 1'
#
loop_
_entity.id
_entity.type
_entity.pdbx_description
1 polymer ?
#
loop_
_entity_poly.entity_id
_entity_poly.type
_entity_poly.pdbx_seq_one_letter_code
_entity_poly.pdbx_strand_id
1 'polypeptide(L)'
;MATEPPAAAEPAADPAADPAAAPPAPADPVAAPYGTPGATLPTIPAPTGPTVGTRVASMVRGIPAERFIAAAVAPVVVYAATWLLALVFTLLVFVAAADASLDWGLAFQAPAQIVGLAVAGTLTIGATVMGISAAVSVLWLPLLVTAFLIIATAFVARRDERIAPSRTRGIRWLLSALSGVMLAILVVIVAAVTPLTYVLGDGSESYLGFTTATGTATSASFTAFLGALVLGTLASYVARARVARAAAGITPAVVAPAATTVFASVRSTLPVVGLHLGVLAVLVTVGLLVWSVINGGVNALLTAFFWLPTAVVDGLGFVNLAPLTFGGSLAALGGLTGSSNSFWMPAELPGWATVLILVVNLLLILVTGTVLRLRRGQLRLSAAMSWVTTVVSFAVAGIVISTVGGIGGWTSVDTAGAGESLDGLLAGAGSLIEGAAAASGVVGLAAWTFIVFAALGALVEVVAVFAAPTVVQLLPAAVLTRSAKITGLVGVPFAVPGTYVLPEPTKVSVASAAPGATGVPVGSGEPAVVPPQHAGVAATVPMTPEKKRRVKIVLAAVGAGVVVVLGASIAVSIVNQMVYSPQNQVESYLDALVAGDASAAVAIGDVDGSGEQGVLLTDKVLKATEGRITGFTITDVSTTGDTATVTADVDLDGVKEDASYTLTKSGKTALFFDNWTLDPVWLPTVSVSVAPGIESVDVNGTVIQLTSEVQESGYLEVLAFAGDYVIGSAGDAEWLAAEPQTVQVGMVVSSGSAQLKLEPTAKFTSSIDEQVAEYLAGCVAQKVLNADDCPIYVFDYGTITDVVWTIDEPAVTSLGSSYKNEWYLATEDRGSATVTYTNTDYRGQASPETATMNFSVNGTVKMVDGAPVFSNSY
;
A
#
# COMPACT_ATOMS: atom_id res chain seq x y z
N MET A 1 32.38 -38.69 4.78
CA MET A 1 31.56 -39.86 5.12
C MET A 1 30.21 -39.31 5.58
N ALA A 2 29.31 -39.11 4.61
CA ALA A 2 27.93 -38.69 4.82
C ALA A 2 27.07 -39.77 4.25
N THR A 3 26.22 -40.34 5.06
CA THR A 3 25.26 -41.38 4.72
C THR A 3 23.99 -40.75 4.13
N GLU A 4 23.71 -41.14 2.93
CA GLU A 4 22.49 -40.88 2.16
C GLU A 4 21.29 -41.59 2.81
N PRO A 5 20.09 -40.99 2.92
CA PRO A 5 18.87 -41.71 3.27
C PRO A 5 18.21 -42.30 1.99
N PRO A 6 17.53 -43.48 2.10
CA PRO A 6 17.04 -44.25 0.97
C PRO A 6 15.75 -43.69 0.37
N ALA A 7 15.64 -43.90 -0.96
CA ALA A 7 14.49 -43.59 -1.80
C ALA A 7 13.20 -44.28 -1.34
N ALA A 8 12.09 -43.53 -1.35
CA ALA A 8 10.74 -44.07 -1.14
C ALA A 8 10.27 -44.81 -2.39
N ALA A 9 9.76 -46.02 -2.17
CA ALA A 9 9.23 -46.90 -3.18
C ALA A 9 7.87 -46.43 -3.74
N GLU A 10 7.69 -46.59 -5.05
CA GLU A 10 6.41 -46.55 -5.75
C GLU A 10 5.43 -47.58 -5.21
N PRO A 11 4.15 -47.27 -5.06
CA PRO A 11 3.14 -48.30 -4.82
C PRO A 11 2.68 -48.94 -6.13
N ALA A 12 2.72 -50.28 -6.13
CA ALA A 12 2.30 -51.17 -7.18
C ALA A 12 0.82 -51.05 -7.53
N ALA A 13 0.51 -51.25 -8.79
CA ALA A 13 -0.83 -51.35 -9.33
C ALA A 13 -1.57 -52.59 -8.79
N ASP A 14 -2.80 -52.40 -8.34
CA ASP A 14 -3.72 -53.45 -7.94
C ASP A 14 -4.59 -53.87 -9.13
N PRO A 15 -4.90 -55.19 -9.29
CA PRO A 15 -5.56 -55.69 -10.47
C PRO A 15 -7.09 -55.59 -10.39
N ALA A 16 -7.69 -55.59 -11.58
CA ALA A 16 -9.09 -55.56 -11.94
C ALA A 16 -10.06 -56.30 -11.02
N ALA A 17 -11.12 -55.59 -10.60
CA ALA A 17 -12.33 -56.20 -10.06
C ALA A 17 -13.46 -56.22 -11.10
N ASP A 18 -14.06 -57.39 -11.27
CA ASP A 18 -15.17 -57.75 -12.14
C ASP A 18 -16.43 -56.88 -11.91
N PRO A 19 -17.26 -56.64 -12.93
CA PRO A 19 -18.50 -55.87 -12.78
C PRO A 19 -19.63 -56.72 -12.20
N ALA A 20 -20.17 -56.28 -11.06
CA ALA A 20 -21.38 -56.85 -10.44
C ALA A 20 -22.63 -56.47 -11.24
N ALA A 21 -23.49 -57.51 -11.38
CA ALA A 21 -24.73 -57.53 -12.12
C ALA A 21 -25.75 -56.44 -11.79
N ALA A 22 -26.45 -55.95 -12.82
CA ALA A 22 -27.59 -55.06 -12.75
C ALA A 22 -28.84 -55.80 -12.19
N PRO A 23 -29.71 -55.11 -11.43
CA PRO A 23 -31.00 -55.70 -11.00
C PRO A 23 -32.02 -55.69 -12.14
N PRO A 24 -33.01 -56.66 -12.12
CA PRO A 24 -33.96 -56.86 -13.20
C PRO A 24 -35.05 -55.76 -13.26
N ALA A 25 -35.48 -55.50 -14.49
CA ALA A 25 -36.57 -54.59 -14.82
C ALA A 25 -37.95 -55.15 -14.35
N PRO A 26 -38.90 -54.30 -13.97
CA PRO A 26 -40.25 -54.73 -13.67
C PRO A 26 -41.05 -55.05 -14.93
N ALA A 27 -41.89 -56.14 -14.81
CA ALA A 27 -42.64 -56.72 -15.86
C ALA A 27 -43.75 -55.81 -16.41
N ASP A 28 -43.93 -55.90 -17.75
CA ASP A 28 -45.04 -55.32 -18.50
C ASP A 28 -46.43 -55.87 -18.08
N PRO A 29 -47.48 -55.05 -18.09
CA PRO A 29 -48.86 -55.56 -17.97
C PRO A 29 -49.39 -56.01 -19.35
N VAL A 30 -50.04 -57.09 -19.30
CA VAL A 30 -50.64 -57.88 -20.34
C VAL A 30 -51.58 -57.11 -21.28
N ALA A 31 -51.38 -57.27 -22.61
CA ALA A 31 -52.23 -56.73 -23.63
C ALA A 31 -53.57 -57.53 -23.75
N ALA A 32 -54.67 -56.84 -23.94
CA ALA A 32 -55.95 -57.38 -24.44
C ALA A 32 -56.12 -56.92 -25.92
N PRO A 33 -56.62 -57.85 -26.79
CA PRO A 33 -56.67 -57.58 -28.19
C PRO A 33 -58.09 -57.06 -28.62
N TYR A 34 -58.14 -56.11 -29.54
CA TYR A 34 -59.21 -55.97 -30.53
C TYR A 34 -58.85 -54.96 -31.62
N GLY A 35 -58.87 -55.41 -32.83
CA GLY A 35 -59.60 -54.83 -33.97
C GLY A 35 -58.76 -53.95 -34.93
N THR A 36 -58.48 -54.56 -36.07
CA THR A 36 -58.09 -53.99 -37.38
C THR A 36 -59.19 -53.17 -38.02
N PRO A 37 -59.01 -52.50 -39.20
CA PRO A 37 -57.81 -52.05 -39.92
C PRO A 37 -57.90 -50.58 -40.47
N GLY A 38 -56.75 -49.98 -40.76
CA GLY A 38 -56.63 -49.20 -42.02
C GLY A 38 -57.05 -47.77 -42.04
N ALA A 39 -56.12 -46.89 -41.71
CA ALA A 39 -55.87 -45.61 -42.42
C ALA A 39 -54.41 -45.15 -42.15
N THR A 40 -53.58 -45.22 -43.17
CA THR A 40 -52.29 -44.57 -43.20
C THR A 40 -52.46 -43.07 -43.12
N LEU A 41 -52.27 -42.52 -41.95
CA LEU A 41 -52.10 -41.06 -41.82
C LEU A 41 -50.81 -40.64 -42.57
N PRO A 42 -50.87 -39.61 -43.38
CA PRO A 42 -49.66 -39.04 -44.03
C PRO A 42 -48.69 -38.55 -42.96
N THR A 43 -47.47 -39.03 -42.96
CA THR A 43 -46.35 -38.54 -42.17
C THR A 43 -46.12 -37.08 -42.59
N ILE A 44 -46.55 -36.14 -41.73
CA ILE A 44 -46.21 -34.75 -41.88
C ILE A 44 -44.70 -34.68 -41.58
N PRO A 45 -43.85 -34.25 -42.54
CA PRO A 45 -42.43 -34.04 -42.27
C PRO A 45 -42.33 -33.01 -41.17
N ALA A 46 -41.59 -33.30 -40.08
CA ALA A 46 -41.30 -32.35 -39.03
C ALA A 46 -40.74 -31.07 -39.71
N PRO A 47 -41.29 -29.87 -39.41
CA PRO A 47 -40.81 -28.66 -40.03
C PRO A 47 -39.35 -28.50 -39.57
N THR A 48 -38.40 -28.67 -40.50
CA THR A 48 -37.00 -28.27 -40.32
C THR A 48 -36.98 -26.78 -40.14
N GLY A 49 -37.09 -26.30 -38.91
CA GLY A 49 -36.98 -24.90 -38.58
C GLY A 49 -35.67 -24.36 -39.16
N PRO A 50 -35.65 -23.14 -39.67
CA PRO A 50 -34.46 -22.55 -40.29
C PRO A 50 -33.32 -22.60 -39.31
N THR A 51 -32.14 -23.07 -39.72
CA THR A 51 -30.89 -23.12 -38.94
C THR A 51 -30.55 -21.73 -38.42
N VAL A 52 -29.81 -21.65 -37.31
CA VAL A 52 -29.39 -20.36 -36.74
C VAL A 52 -28.75 -19.46 -37.81
N GLY A 53 -27.94 -20.01 -38.71
CA GLY A 53 -27.32 -19.29 -39.81
C GLY A 53 -28.29 -18.68 -40.80
N THR A 54 -29.36 -19.42 -41.19
CA THR A 54 -30.39 -18.90 -42.10
C THR A 54 -31.27 -17.81 -41.45
N ARG A 55 -31.50 -17.91 -40.13
CA ARG A 55 -32.19 -16.82 -39.38
C ARG A 55 -31.36 -15.56 -39.33
N VAL A 56 -30.03 -15.67 -39.03
CA VAL A 56 -29.11 -14.52 -39.03
C VAL A 56 -29.03 -13.91 -40.43
N ALA A 57 -28.83 -14.71 -41.46
CA ALA A 57 -28.75 -14.25 -42.86
C ALA A 57 -30.05 -13.51 -43.31
N SER A 58 -31.22 -13.98 -42.89
CA SER A 58 -32.49 -13.31 -43.20
C SER A 58 -32.65 -11.98 -42.45
N MET A 59 -32.14 -11.87 -41.20
CA MET A 59 -32.12 -10.63 -40.43
C MET A 59 -31.18 -9.59 -41.05
N VAL A 60 -29.99 -9.99 -41.48
CA VAL A 60 -28.98 -9.14 -42.09
C VAL A 60 -29.48 -8.54 -43.43
N ARG A 61 -30.11 -9.35 -44.29
CA ARG A 61 -30.65 -8.89 -45.60
C ARG A 61 -31.75 -7.85 -45.48
N GLY A 62 -32.41 -7.77 -44.35
CA GLY A 62 -33.49 -6.81 -44.09
C GLY A 62 -33.04 -5.46 -43.50
N ILE A 63 -31.73 -5.26 -43.27
CA ILE A 63 -31.19 -4.04 -42.65
C ILE A 63 -30.58 -3.15 -43.78
N PRO A 64 -30.98 -1.87 -43.90
CA PRO A 64 -30.33 -0.94 -44.84
C PRO A 64 -28.83 -0.76 -44.55
N ALA A 65 -28.00 -0.69 -45.58
CA ALA A 65 -26.53 -0.53 -45.44
C ALA A 65 -26.14 0.67 -44.59
N GLU A 66 -26.88 1.77 -44.68
CA GLU A 66 -26.67 2.98 -43.89
C GLU A 66 -26.68 2.71 -42.37
N ARG A 67 -27.48 1.74 -41.90
CA ARG A 67 -27.53 1.38 -40.48
C ARG A 67 -26.34 0.59 -40.02
N PHE A 68 -25.79 -0.23 -40.87
CA PHE A 68 -24.53 -0.92 -40.57
C PHE A 68 -23.41 0.09 -40.50
N ILE A 69 -23.35 1.05 -41.43
CA ILE A 69 -22.36 2.13 -41.42
C ILE A 69 -22.50 2.98 -40.15
N ALA A 70 -23.75 3.40 -39.83
CA ALA A 70 -23.99 4.18 -38.60
C ALA A 70 -23.58 3.42 -37.32
N ALA A 71 -23.86 2.13 -37.23
CA ALA A 71 -23.48 1.30 -36.10
C ALA A 71 -21.95 1.06 -36.02
N ALA A 72 -21.23 1.10 -37.13
CA ALA A 72 -19.78 1.00 -37.21
C ALA A 72 -19.06 2.32 -36.93
N VAL A 73 -19.64 3.45 -37.37
CA VAL A 73 -19.05 4.81 -37.19
C VAL A 73 -19.33 5.36 -35.79
N ALA A 74 -20.47 5.04 -35.18
CA ALA A 74 -20.85 5.52 -33.87
C ALA A 74 -19.77 5.28 -32.78
N PRO A 75 -19.12 4.12 -32.70
CA PRO A 75 -18.02 3.86 -31.75
C PRO A 75 -16.80 4.78 -31.96
N VAL A 76 -16.51 5.20 -33.19
CA VAL A 76 -15.39 6.13 -33.46
C VAL A 76 -15.67 7.50 -32.82
N VAL A 77 -16.89 8.01 -32.94
CA VAL A 77 -17.26 9.26 -32.29
C VAL A 77 -17.26 9.16 -30.79
N VAL A 78 -17.73 8.04 -30.25
CA VAL A 78 -17.71 7.77 -28.80
C VAL A 78 -16.26 7.67 -28.28
N TYR A 79 -15.40 6.93 -28.98
CA TYR A 79 -14.00 6.81 -28.65
C TYR A 79 -13.30 8.18 -28.67
N ALA A 80 -13.44 8.94 -29.74
CA ALA A 80 -12.83 10.27 -29.87
C ALA A 80 -13.27 11.21 -28.74
N ALA A 81 -14.58 11.24 -28.42
CA ALA A 81 -15.08 12.03 -27.28
C ALA A 81 -14.52 11.57 -25.93
N THR A 82 -14.39 10.25 -25.73
CA THR A 82 -13.81 9.69 -24.49
C THR A 82 -12.32 9.96 -24.41
N TRP A 83 -11.61 9.86 -25.54
CA TRP A 83 -10.19 10.19 -25.63
C TRP A 83 -9.94 11.68 -25.33
N LEU A 84 -10.76 12.60 -25.85
CA LEU A 84 -10.68 14.02 -25.53
C LEU A 84 -10.91 14.29 -24.03
N LEU A 85 -11.86 13.60 -23.39
CA LEU A 85 -12.05 13.71 -21.95
C LEU A 85 -10.81 13.22 -21.20
N ALA A 86 -10.25 12.09 -21.60
CA ALA A 86 -9.02 11.54 -21.00
C ALA A 86 -7.82 12.48 -21.21
N LEU A 87 -7.74 13.17 -22.37
CA LEU A 87 -6.71 14.19 -22.62
C LEU A 87 -6.82 15.36 -21.65
N VAL A 88 -8.03 15.88 -21.43
CA VAL A 88 -8.25 16.95 -20.43
C VAL A 88 -7.78 16.49 -19.06
N PHE A 89 -8.06 15.26 -18.68
CA PHE A 89 -7.61 14.71 -17.41
C PHE A 89 -6.09 14.57 -17.33
N THR A 90 -5.46 14.09 -18.39
CA THR A 90 -3.99 14.01 -18.47
C THR A 90 -3.36 15.39 -18.30
N LEU A 91 -3.86 16.40 -19.00
CA LEU A 91 -3.36 17.77 -18.88
C LEU A 91 -3.54 18.35 -17.47
N LEU A 92 -4.66 18.06 -16.79
CA LEU A 92 -4.86 18.49 -15.40
C LEU A 92 -3.90 17.82 -14.43
N VAL A 93 -3.53 16.55 -14.66
CA VAL A 93 -2.49 15.86 -13.86
C VAL A 93 -1.13 16.52 -14.06
N PHE A 94 -0.74 16.86 -15.30
CA PHE A 94 0.50 17.59 -15.55
C PHE A 94 0.54 18.97 -14.88
N VAL A 95 -0.60 19.68 -14.89
CA VAL A 95 -0.70 20.98 -14.19
C VAL A 95 -0.58 20.81 -12.67
N ALA A 96 -1.08 19.71 -12.10
CA ALA A 96 -0.99 19.44 -10.68
C ALA A 96 0.43 19.01 -10.25
N ALA A 97 1.19 18.40 -11.16
CA ALA A 97 2.57 17.96 -10.94
C ALA A 97 3.59 19.10 -11.21
N ALA A 98 3.47 20.22 -10.54
CA ALA A 98 4.07 21.54 -10.76
C ALA A 98 5.56 21.61 -11.24
N ASP A 99 6.35 20.54 -11.11
CA ASP A 99 7.77 20.45 -11.48
C ASP A 99 8.06 19.65 -12.76
N ALA A 100 7.03 19.06 -13.38
CA ALA A 100 7.22 18.26 -14.58
C ALA A 100 7.16 19.13 -15.85
N SER A 101 8.25 19.19 -16.60
CA SER A 101 8.23 19.69 -17.96
C SER A 101 7.20 18.90 -18.77
N LEU A 102 6.27 19.60 -19.43
CA LEU A 102 5.20 18.95 -20.21
C LEU A 102 5.80 18.16 -21.39
N ASP A 103 5.84 16.85 -21.26
CA ASP A 103 6.13 15.97 -22.40
C ASP A 103 4.88 15.79 -23.25
N TRP A 104 4.85 16.48 -24.40
CA TRP A 104 3.74 16.40 -25.35
C TRP A 104 3.55 14.97 -25.89
N GLY A 105 4.61 14.17 -25.98
CA GLY A 105 4.52 12.76 -26.39
C GLY A 105 3.65 11.96 -25.41
N LEU A 106 3.97 12.02 -24.13
CA LEU A 106 3.20 11.38 -23.06
C LEU A 106 1.77 11.95 -22.97
N ALA A 107 1.60 13.27 -23.12
CA ALA A 107 0.30 13.92 -23.05
C ALA A 107 -0.69 13.38 -24.10
N PHE A 108 -0.23 13.01 -25.30
CA PHE A 108 -1.07 12.46 -26.36
C PHE A 108 -1.20 10.93 -26.31
N GLN A 109 -0.23 10.22 -25.76
CA GLN A 109 -0.26 8.75 -25.64
C GLN A 109 -1.10 8.28 -24.44
N ALA A 110 -0.99 8.95 -23.29
CA ALA A 110 -1.68 8.57 -22.06
C ALA A 110 -3.22 8.47 -22.19
N PRO A 111 -3.93 9.35 -22.89
CA PRO A 111 -5.37 9.24 -23.05
C PRO A 111 -5.85 7.92 -23.65
N ALA A 112 -5.10 7.35 -24.59
CA ALA A 112 -5.44 6.07 -25.21
C ALA A 112 -5.34 4.93 -24.19
N GLN A 113 -4.31 4.96 -23.33
CA GLN A 113 -4.13 3.98 -22.28
C GLN A 113 -5.21 4.11 -21.18
N ILE A 114 -5.60 5.33 -20.81
CA ILE A 114 -6.71 5.60 -19.88
C ILE A 114 -8.03 5.05 -20.43
N VAL A 115 -8.30 5.20 -21.73
CA VAL A 115 -9.51 4.64 -22.36
C VAL A 115 -9.46 3.11 -22.36
N GLY A 116 -8.29 2.50 -22.57
CA GLY A 116 -8.10 1.05 -22.43
C GLY A 116 -8.41 0.55 -21.03
N LEU A 117 -7.89 1.21 -20.00
CA LEU A 117 -8.21 0.94 -18.59
C LEU A 117 -9.70 1.12 -18.31
N ALA A 118 -10.35 2.14 -18.87
CA ALA A 118 -11.76 2.43 -18.63
C ALA A 118 -12.72 1.32 -19.11
N VAL A 119 -12.25 0.40 -19.92
CA VAL A 119 -12.99 -0.79 -20.36
C VAL A 119 -12.49 -2.08 -19.71
N ALA A 120 -11.90 -1.98 -18.53
CA ALA A 120 -11.30 -3.08 -17.79
C ALA A 120 -10.08 -3.72 -18.48
N GLY A 121 -9.32 -2.92 -19.24
CA GLY A 121 -8.01 -3.32 -19.75
C GLY A 121 -6.98 -3.37 -18.63
N THR A 122 -5.95 -4.20 -18.81
CA THR A 122 -4.77 -4.23 -17.93
C THR A 122 -3.67 -3.37 -18.52
N LEU A 123 -3.14 -2.42 -17.75
CA LEU A 123 -1.96 -1.65 -18.13
C LEU A 123 -0.72 -2.47 -17.81
N THR A 124 -0.01 -2.91 -18.83
CA THR A 124 1.26 -3.63 -18.67
C THR A 124 2.42 -2.66 -18.88
N ILE A 125 3.20 -2.46 -17.85
CA ILE A 125 4.40 -1.62 -17.81
C ILE A 125 5.59 -2.56 -17.84
N GLY A 126 6.35 -2.57 -18.94
CA GLY A 126 7.44 -3.51 -19.14
C GLY A 126 8.73 -2.80 -19.52
N ALA A 127 9.85 -3.33 -19.07
CA ALA A 127 11.19 -2.92 -19.48
C ALA A 127 12.03 -4.16 -19.82
N THR A 128 12.91 -4.01 -20.79
CA THR A 128 13.86 -5.06 -21.15
C THR A 128 15.28 -4.55 -20.94
N VAL A 129 16.05 -5.26 -20.13
CA VAL A 129 17.45 -4.97 -19.83
C VAL A 129 18.25 -6.25 -20.06
N MET A 130 19.25 -6.21 -20.93
CA MET A 130 20.14 -7.35 -21.23
C MET A 130 19.41 -8.66 -21.59
N GLY A 131 18.27 -8.58 -22.26
CA GLY A 131 17.47 -9.77 -22.63
C GLY A 131 16.54 -10.30 -21.54
N ILE A 132 16.58 -9.76 -20.33
CA ILE A 132 15.60 -10.03 -19.28
C ILE A 132 14.46 -9.03 -19.44
N SER A 133 13.23 -9.53 -19.61
CA SER A 133 12.04 -8.72 -19.70
C SER A 133 11.26 -8.81 -18.38
N ALA A 134 11.09 -7.68 -17.70
CA ALA A 134 10.26 -7.58 -16.52
C ALA A 134 9.03 -6.71 -16.84
N ALA A 135 7.86 -7.16 -16.41
CA ALA A 135 6.63 -6.41 -16.61
C ALA A 135 5.75 -6.43 -15.34
N VAL A 136 5.18 -5.27 -15.06
CA VAL A 136 4.14 -5.09 -14.03
C VAL A 136 2.82 -4.82 -14.73
N SER A 137 1.81 -5.63 -14.45
CA SER A 137 0.47 -5.46 -14.99
C SER A 137 -0.46 -4.91 -13.91
N VAL A 138 -1.15 -3.82 -14.20
CA VAL A 138 -2.07 -3.15 -13.28
C VAL A 138 -3.47 -3.16 -13.89
N LEU A 139 -4.45 -3.64 -13.12
CA LEU A 139 -5.87 -3.52 -13.42
C LEU A 139 -6.47 -2.46 -12.51
N TRP A 140 -6.90 -1.37 -13.10
CA TRP A 140 -7.59 -0.28 -12.42
C TRP A 140 -8.64 0.34 -13.34
N LEU A 141 -9.81 0.64 -12.79
CA LEU A 141 -10.92 1.15 -13.57
C LEU A 141 -11.13 2.67 -13.31
N PRO A 142 -10.75 3.57 -14.23
CA PRO A 142 -11.03 5.01 -14.11
C PRO A 142 -12.53 5.27 -14.31
N LEU A 143 -13.32 5.15 -13.25
CA LEU A 143 -14.78 5.07 -13.25
C LEU A 143 -15.46 6.24 -13.94
N LEU A 144 -14.91 7.45 -13.86
CA LEU A 144 -15.49 8.61 -14.53
C LEU A 144 -15.41 8.49 -16.05
N VAL A 145 -14.28 8.02 -16.56
CA VAL A 145 -14.06 7.78 -18.00
C VAL A 145 -14.95 6.62 -18.47
N THR A 146 -15.03 5.54 -17.67
CA THR A 146 -15.94 4.41 -17.91
C THR A 146 -17.40 4.85 -17.97
N ALA A 147 -17.84 5.65 -17.00
CA ALA A 147 -19.21 6.18 -16.97
C ALA A 147 -19.51 7.07 -18.18
N PHE A 148 -18.56 7.94 -18.56
CA PHE A 148 -18.70 8.78 -19.75
C PHE A 148 -18.81 7.94 -21.02
N LEU A 149 -17.96 6.94 -21.20
CA LEU A 149 -17.99 6.03 -22.34
C LEU A 149 -19.36 5.31 -22.45
N ILE A 150 -19.88 4.79 -21.32
CA ILE A 150 -21.20 4.15 -21.26
C ILE A 150 -22.31 5.14 -21.63
N ILE A 151 -22.28 6.35 -21.06
CA ILE A 151 -23.29 7.40 -21.32
C ILE A 151 -23.22 7.85 -22.77
N ALA A 152 -22.05 8.12 -23.34
CA ALA A 152 -21.85 8.51 -24.73
C ALA A 152 -22.33 7.44 -25.70
N THR A 153 -21.95 6.16 -25.44
CA THR A 153 -22.44 5.01 -26.22
C THR A 153 -23.95 4.91 -26.16
N ALA A 154 -24.54 5.03 -24.97
CA ALA A 154 -25.99 5.00 -24.79
C ALA A 154 -26.67 6.20 -25.47
N PHE A 155 -26.09 7.38 -25.45
CA PHE A 155 -26.63 8.59 -26.10
C PHE A 155 -26.67 8.43 -27.60
N VAL A 156 -25.56 8.03 -28.23
CA VAL A 156 -25.47 7.82 -29.67
C VAL A 156 -26.42 6.71 -30.10
N ALA A 157 -26.47 5.58 -29.39
CA ALA A 157 -27.41 4.50 -29.69
C ALA A 157 -28.88 4.91 -29.55
N ARG A 158 -29.23 5.77 -28.57
CA ARG A 158 -30.59 6.33 -28.44
C ARG A 158 -30.95 7.25 -29.60
N ARG A 159 -29.99 8.08 -30.00
CA ARG A 159 -30.19 9.00 -31.14
C ARG A 159 -30.46 8.21 -32.42
N ASP A 160 -29.64 7.22 -32.73
CA ASP A 160 -29.77 6.35 -33.89
C ASP A 160 -31.10 5.57 -33.86
N GLU A 161 -31.52 4.99 -32.74
CA GLU A 161 -32.78 4.25 -32.62
C GLU A 161 -34.03 5.18 -32.71
N ARG A 162 -33.92 6.48 -32.36
CA ARG A 162 -34.98 7.46 -32.52
C ARG A 162 -35.18 7.86 -33.99
N ILE A 163 -34.05 7.99 -34.73
CA ILE A 163 -34.08 8.37 -36.17
C ILE A 163 -34.62 7.20 -36.97
N ALA A 164 -34.19 6.01 -36.70
CA ALA A 164 -34.55 4.82 -37.44
C ALA A 164 -34.87 3.63 -36.48
N PRO A 165 -36.13 3.45 -36.04
CA PRO A 165 -36.53 2.41 -35.10
C PRO A 165 -36.28 1.00 -35.62
N SER A 166 -35.70 0.14 -34.81
CA SER A 166 -35.46 -1.27 -35.15
C SER A 166 -36.73 -2.11 -35.02
N ARG A 167 -37.11 -2.82 -36.08
CA ARG A 167 -38.35 -3.59 -36.16
C ARG A 167 -38.40 -4.79 -35.20
N THR A 168 -37.24 -5.45 -34.92
CA THR A 168 -37.18 -6.65 -34.13
C THR A 168 -36.11 -6.58 -33.01
N ARG A 169 -36.26 -7.42 -31.98
CA ARG A 169 -35.25 -7.54 -30.91
C ARG A 169 -33.92 -8.05 -31.46
N GLY A 170 -33.93 -8.95 -32.43
CA GLY A 170 -32.70 -9.49 -33.05
C GLY A 170 -31.87 -8.45 -33.76
N ILE A 171 -32.55 -7.53 -34.51
CA ILE A 171 -31.87 -6.41 -35.20
C ILE A 171 -31.18 -5.48 -34.16
N ARG A 172 -31.86 -5.16 -33.04
CA ARG A 172 -31.27 -4.34 -31.98
C ARG A 172 -30.03 -5.01 -31.38
N TRP A 173 -30.08 -6.32 -31.13
CA TRP A 173 -28.93 -7.07 -30.66
C TRP A 173 -27.79 -7.04 -31.67
N LEU A 174 -28.04 -7.30 -32.93
CA LEU A 174 -27.01 -7.32 -33.98
C LEU A 174 -26.31 -5.97 -34.13
N LEU A 175 -27.08 -4.85 -34.24
CA LEU A 175 -26.51 -3.50 -34.32
C LEU A 175 -25.72 -3.11 -33.06
N SER A 176 -26.17 -3.55 -31.89
CA SER A 176 -25.46 -3.29 -30.63
C SER A 176 -24.17 -4.12 -30.50
N ALA A 177 -24.21 -5.38 -30.94
CA ALA A 177 -23.02 -6.24 -30.97
C ALA A 177 -21.99 -5.70 -31.97
N LEU A 178 -22.41 -5.23 -33.16
CA LEU A 178 -21.54 -4.58 -34.14
C LEU A 178 -20.85 -3.35 -33.53
N SER A 179 -21.61 -2.47 -32.87
CA SER A 179 -21.08 -1.28 -32.22
C SER A 179 -20.07 -1.68 -31.11
N GLY A 180 -20.38 -2.74 -30.34
CA GLY A 180 -19.43 -3.26 -29.30
C GLY A 180 -18.15 -3.83 -29.89
N VAL A 181 -18.24 -4.63 -30.97
CA VAL A 181 -17.06 -5.19 -31.66
C VAL A 181 -16.19 -4.07 -32.25
N MET A 182 -16.80 -3.07 -32.91
CA MET A 182 -16.05 -1.95 -33.48
C MET A 182 -15.36 -1.11 -32.40
N LEU A 183 -16.02 -0.90 -31.26
CA LEU A 183 -15.42 -0.22 -30.11
C LEU A 183 -14.24 -1.01 -29.56
N ALA A 184 -14.40 -2.33 -29.39
CA ALA A 184 -13.34 -3.21 -28.87
C ALA A 184 -12.10 -3.22 -29.77
N ILE A 185 -12.30 -3.34 -31.09
CA ILE A 185 -11.21 -3.27 -32.07
C ILE A 185 -10.50 -1.92 -32.00
N LEU A 186 -11.26 -0.82 -31.96
CA LEU A 186 -10.71 0.53 -31.93
C LEU A 186 -9.89 0.79 -30.66
N VAL A 187 -10.40 0.42 -29.50
CA VAL A 187 -9.70 0.57 -28.22
C VAL A 187 -8.36 -0.15 -28.24
N VAL A 188 -8.37 -1.43 -28.64
CA VAL A 188 -7.13 -2.24 -28.62
C VAL A 188 -6.14 -1.75 -29.66
N ILE A 189 -6.57 -1.44 -30.89
CA ILE A 189 -5.64 -0.96 -31.93
C ILE A 189 -5.00 0.37 -31.52
N VAL A 190 -5.77 1.33 -31.03
CA VAL A 190 -5.22 2.64 -30.67
C VAL A 190 -4.29 2.50 -29.48
N ALA A 191 -4.66 1.74 -28.44
CA ALA A 191 -3.78 1.50 -27.30
C ALA A 191 -2.47 0.79 -27.71
N ALA A 192 -2.51 -0.14 -28.68
CA ALA A 192 -1.32 -0.85 -29.17
C ALA A 192 -0.39 0.05 -30.02
N VAL A 193 -0.96 0.98 -30.79
CA VAL A 193 -0.17 1.88 -31.67
C VAL A 193 0.41 3.08 -30.92
N THR A 194 -0.16 3.43 -29.76
CA THR A 194 0.30 4.56 -28.94
C THR A 194 0.72 4.12 -27.54
N PRO A 195 1.71 3.20 -27.40
CA PRO A 195 2.22 2.83 -26.08
C PRO A 195 2.92 4.04 -25.45
N LEU A 196 2.87 4.15 -24.13
CA LEU A 196 3.71 5.09 -23.40
C LEU A 196 5.15 4.56 -23.41
N THR A 197 6.09 5.40 -23.81
CA THR A 197 7.53 5.08 -23.78
C THR A 197 8.20 5.93 -22.68
N TYR A 198 9.03 5.31 -21.87
CA TYR A 198 9.76 6.00 -20.82
C TYR A 198 11.21 5.48 -20.76
N VAL A 199 12.12 6.32 -20.28
CA VAL A 199 13.53 5.99 -20.11
C VAL A 199 13.78 5.74 -18.63
N LEU A 200 14.36 4.59 -18.30
CA LEU A 200 14.81 4.25 -16.96
C LEU A 200 16.28 4.66 -16.81
N GLY A 201 16.55 5.61 -15.91
CA GLY A 201 17.89 6.13 -15.61
C GLY A 201 18.17 7.45 -16.32
N ASP A 202 18.57 8.45 -15.51
CA ASP A 202 18.91 9.80 -15.96
C ASP A 202 20.38 9.97 -16.40
N GLY A 203 21.14 8.86 -16.46
CA GLY A 203 22.52 8.86 -16.92
C GLY A 203 23.55 9.38 -15.90
N SER A 204 23.17 9.78 -14.70
CA SER A 204 24.08 10.37 -13.70
C SER A 204 24.69 9.38 -12.70
N GLU A 205 24.08 8.20 -12.53
CA GLU A 205 24.64 7.15 -11.65
C GLU A 205 24.63 5.78 -12.30
N SER A 206 25.74 5.44 -12.94
CA SER A 206 26.02 4.10 -13.44
C SER A 206 26.47 3.17 -12.29
N TYR A 207 25.56 2.75 -11.43
CA TYR A 207 25.89 1.84 -10.33
C TYR A 207 26.27 0.42 -10.80
N LEU A 208 25.99 0.06 -12.06
CA LEU A 208 26.32 -1.27 -12.63
C LEU A 208 26.73 -1.19 -14.12
N GLY A 209 27.14 -0.03 -14.65
CA GLY A 209 27.55 0.09 -16.05
C GLY A 209 26.41 -0.02 -17.07
N PHE A 210 25.15 0.15 -16.67
CA PHE A 210 24.00 0.07 -17.56
C PHE A 210 23.72 1.44 -18.20
N THR A 211 23.83 1.48 -19.50
CA THR A 211 23.30 2.58 -20.30
C THR A 211 21.78 2.46 -20.40
N THR A 212 21.09 3.56 -20.26
CA THR A 212 19.64 3.78 -20.38
C THR A 212 18.78 2.61 -20.89
N ALA A 213 17.92 2.05 -20.02
CA ALA A 213 16.89 1.09 -20.44
C ALA A 213 15.62 1.84 -20.87
N THR A 214 15.02 1.43 -21.98
CA THR A 214 13.71 1.96 -22.41
C THR A 214 12.61 1.00 -21.98
N GLY A 215 11.59 1.56 -21.35
CA GLY A 215 10.39 0.83 -20.97
C GLY A 215 9.18 1.26 -21.80
N THR A 216 8.19 0.38 -21.85
CA THR A 216 6.91 0.66 -22.51
C THR A 216 5.74 0.30 -21.59
N ALA A 217 4.66 1.13 -21.65
CA ALA A 217 3.42 0.81 -20.97
C ALA A 217 2.26 0.82 -21.94
N THR A 218 1.46 -0.25 -21.95
CA THR A 218 0.30 -0.40 -22.85
C THR A 218 -0.88 -1.07 -22.16
N SER A 219 -2.10 -0.57 -22.45
CA SER A 219 -3.37 -1.17 -22.03
C SER A 219 -4.00 -2.08 -23.11
N ALA A 220 -3.31 -2.31 -24.22
CA ALA A 220 -3.74 -3.19 -25.30
C ALA A 220 -3.75 -4.65 -24.81
N SER A 221 -4.86 -5.10 -24.26
CA SER A 221 -5.03 -6.43 -23.67
C SER A 221 -6.31 -7.12 -24.12
N PHE A 222 -6.35 -8.45 -23.98
CA PHE A 222 -7.58 -9.19 -24.24
C PHE A 222 -8.73 -8.77 -23.32
N THR A 223 -8.43 -8.39 -22.09
CA THR A 223 -9.42 -7.88 -21.13
C THR A 223 -9.99 -6.55 -21.58
N ALA A 224 -9.19 -5.64 -22.18
CA ALA A 224 -9.67 -4.41 -22.80
C ALA A 224 -10.63 -4.69 -23.97
N PHE A 225 -10.27 -5.66 -24.82
CA PHE A 225 -11.14 -6.09 -25.92
C PHE A 225 -12.49 -6.61 -25.39
N LEU A 226 -12.46 -7.54 -24.44
CA LEU A 226 -13.67 -8.15 -23.88
C LEU A 226 -14.53 -7.12 -23.13
N GLY A 227 -13.90 -6.27 -22.34
CA GLY A 227 -14.57 -5.20 -21.59
C GLY A 227 -15.26 -4.19 -22.51
N ALA A 228 -14.56 -3.71 -23.54
CA ALA A 228 -15.13 -2.80 -24.54
C ALA A 228 -16.29 -3.45 -25.31
N LEU A 229 -16.15 -4.73 -25.69
CA LEU A 229 -17.20 -5.50 -26.35
C LEU A 229 -18.46 -5.60 -25.49
N VAL A 230 -18.30 -5.97 -24.23
CA VAL A 230 -19.42 -6.17 -23.29
C VAL A 230 -20.08 -4.82 -22.95
N LEU A 231 -19.29 -3.83 -22.53
CA LEU A 231 -19.80 -2.50 -22.14
C LEU A 231 -20.46 -1.81 -23.34
N GLY A 232 -19.81 -1.81 -24.50
CA GLY A 232 -20.33 -1.20 -25.72
C GLY A 232 -21.64 -1.86 -26.20
N THR A 233 -21.67 -3.18 -26.22
CA THR A 233 -22.87 -3.95 -26.62
C THR A 233 -24.03 -3.73 -25.66
N LEU A 234 -23.79 -3.86 -24.34
CA LEU A 234 -24.84 -3.73 -23.32
C LEU A 234 -25.38 -2.29 -23.24
N ALA A 235 -24.50 -1.29 -23.22
CA ALA A 235 -24.90 0.12 -23.19
C ALA A 235 -25.76 0.50 -24.42
N SER A 236 -25.32 0.09 -25.61
CA SER A 236 -26.04 0.31 -26.87
C SER A 236 -27.40 -0.42 -26.87
N TYR A 237 -27.43 -1.71 -26.47
CA TYR A 237 -28.66 -2.49 -26.47
C TYR A 237 -29.69 -1.97 -25.46
N VAL A 238 -29.28 -1.66 -24.23
CA VAL A 238 -30.19 -1.10 -23.22
C VAL A 238 -30.75 0.23 -23.66
N ALA A 239 -29.94 1.08 -24.29
CA ALA A 239 -30.35 2.39 -24.81
C ALA A 239 -31.38 2.26 -25.93
N ARG A 240 -31.14 1.38 -26.92
CA ARG A 240 -32.04 1.07 -28.03
C ARG A 240 -33.36 0.43 -27.54
N ALA A 241 -33.25 -0.52 -26.60
CA ALA A 241 -34.38 -1.20 -26.01
C ALA A 241 -35.30 -0.26 -25.20
N ARG A 242 -34.76 0.77 -24.56
CA ARG A 242 -35.56 1.81 -23.87
C ARG A 242 -36.33 2.67 -24.83
N VAL A 243 -35.72 3.11 -25.95
CA VAL A 243 -36.39 3.89 -26.99
C VAL A 243 -37.51 3.07 -27.64
N ALA A 244 -37.24 1.84 -28.03
CA ALA A 244 -38.23 0.96 -28.64
C ALA A 244 -39.42 0.65 -27.73
N ARG A 245 -39.23 0.52 -26.42
CA ARG A 245 -40.32 0.34 -25.44
C ARG A 245 -41.16 1.62 -25.32
N ALA A 246 -40.50 2.80 -25.27
CA ALA A 246 -41.19 4.08 -25.21
C ALA A 246 -42.03 4.34 -26.48
N ALA A 247 -41.49 4.00 -27.67
CA ALA A 247 -42.20 4.13 -28.94
C ALA A 247 -43.39 3.17 -29.06
N ALA A 248 -43.34 2.00 -28.44
CA ALA A 248 -44.43 1.03 -28.40
C ALA A 248 -45.57 1.40 -27.42
N GLY A 249 -45.52 2.58 -26.79
CA GLY A 249 -46.52 3.01 -25.81
C GLY A 249 -46.51 2.17 -24.52
N ILE A 250 -45.58 1.25 -24.39
CA ILE A 250 -45.39 0.46 -23.17
C ILE A 250 -44.78 1.39 -22.12
N THR A 251 -45.63 2.20 -21.50
CA THR A 251 -45.29 2.87 -20.26
C THR A 251 -44.97 1.78 -19.26
N PRO A 252 -44.08 2.01 -18.32
CA PRO A 252 -43.79 1.04 -17.22
C PRO A 252 -45.00 0.92 -16.26
N ALA A 253 -46.17 1.44 -16.70
CA ALA A 253 -47.40 1.36 -15.95
C ALA A 253 -47.95 -0.07 -16.00
N VAL A 254 -48.16 -0.59 -14.80
CA VAL A 254 -49.09 -1.69 -14.51
C VAL A 254 -48.82 -2.90 -15.35
N VAL A 255 -47.78 -3.59 -15.10
CA VAL A 255 -47.68 -5.00 -15.46
C VAL A 255 -48.75 -5.74 -14.67
N ALA A 256 -49.58 -6.44 -15.40
CA ALA A 256 -50.65 -7.24 -14.88
C ALA A 256 -50.26 -8.07 -13.67
N PRO A 257 -51.18 -8.34 -12.73
CA PRO A 257 -50.90 -8.99 -11.46
C PRO A 257 -50.36 -10.41 -11.52
N ALA A 258 -50.10 -10.96 -12.68
CA ALA A 258 -49.63 -12.34 -12.88
C ALA A 258 -48.09 -12.48 -12.98
N ALA A 259 -47.30 -11.40 -13.05
CA ALA A 259 -45.86 -11.51 -12.86
C ALA A 259 -45.57 -11.53 -11.36
N THR A 260 -46.20 -12.48 -10.71
CA THR A 260 -45.74 -12.95 -9.42
C THR A 260 -44.31 -13.29 -9.55
N THR A 261 -43.44 -12.63 -8.94
CA THR A 261 -42.29 -13.35 -8.73
C THR A 261 -41.07 -12.46 -8.51
N VAL A 262 -39.96 -13.09 -8.36
CA VAL A 262 -38.62 -12.62 -8.18
C VAL A 262 -38.37 -11.31 -8.91
N PHE A 263 -38.77 -11.18 -10.21
CA PHE A 263 -38.54 -9.98 -11.02
C PHE A 263 -39.29 -8.73 -10.47
N ALA A 264 -40.52 -8.86 -10.01
CA ALA A 264 -41.28 -7.75 -9.43
C ALA A 264 -40.67 -7.33 -8.06
N SER A 265 -40.24 -8.32 -7.28
CA SER A 265 -39.57 -8.10 -6.00
C SER A 265 -38.21 -7.38 -6.18
N VAL A 266 -37.35 -7.87 -7.05
CA VAL A 266 -36.06 -7.24 -7.40
C VAL A 266 -36.27 -5.83 -7.95
N ARG A 267 -37.24 -5.64 -8.83
CA ARG A 267 -37.59 -4.30 -9.36
C ARG A 267 -38.05 -3.32 -8.29
N SER A 268 -38.67 -3.79 -7.20
CA SER A 268 -39.05 -2.94 -6.06
C SER A 268 -37.85 -2.62 -5.17
N THR A 269 -36.87 -3.50 -5.05
CA THR A 269 -35.71 -3.42 -4.15
C THR A 269 -34.56 -2.60 -4.76
N LEU A 270 -34.25 -2.78 -6.06
CA LEU A 270 -33.12 -2.12 -6.73
C LEU A 270 -33.09 -0.58 -6.55
N PRO A 271 -34.21 0.16 -6.69
CA PRO A 271 -34.18 1.60 -6.45
C PRO A 271 -33.94 1.98 -5.00
N VAL A 272 -34.23 1.07 -4.07
CA VAL A 272 -34.03 1.27 -2.62
C VAL A 272 -32.54 1.08 -2.30
N VAL A 273 -31.91 0.06 -2.86
CA VAL A 273 -30.44 -0.11 -2.84
C VAL A 273 -29.75 1.12 -3.44
N GLY A 274 -30.21 1.55 -4.63
CA GLY A 274 -29.68 2.76 -5.26
C GLY A 274 -29.86 4.05 -4.46
N LEU A 275 -30.97 4.18 -3.70
CA LEU A 275 -31.17 5.31 -2.77
C LEU A 275 -30.19 5.25 -1.62
N HIS A 276 -30.02 4.09 -1.00
CA HIS A 276 -29.10 3.90 0.14
C HIS A 276 -27.66 4.23 -0.28
N LEU A 277 -27.18 3.58 -1.31
CA LEU A 277 -25.81 3.79 -1.81
C LEU A 277 -25.61 5.19 -2.38
N GLY A 278 -26.63 5.76 -3.04
CA GLY A 278 -26.56 7.10 -3.60
C GLY A 278 -26.44 8.21 -2.56
N VAL A 279 -27.15 8.10 -1.44
CA VAL A 279 -27.04 9.04 -0.32
C VAL A 279 -25.67 8.91 0.35
N LEU A 280 -25.20 7.69 0.61
CA LEU A 280 -23.86 7.46 1.16
C LEU A 280 -22.78 7.94 0.20
N ALA A 281 -22.89 7.69 -1.10
CA ALA A 281 -21.93 8.16 -2.09
C ALA A 281 -21.77 9.69 -2.05
N VAL A 282 -22.87 10.44 -1.91
CA VAL A 282 -22.79 11.90 -1.76
C VAL A 282 -22.07 12.30 -0.47
N LEU A 283 -22.37 11.65 0.66
CA LEU A 283 -21.72 11.94 1.94
C LEU A 283 -20.23 11.60 1.92
N VAL A 284 -19.87 10.42 1.38
CA VAL A 284 -18.48 9.99 1.21
C VAL A 284 -17.74 10.94 0.27
N THR A 285 -18.36 11.35 -0.85
CA THR A 285 -17.76 12.32 -1.79
C THR A 285 -17.41 13.63 -1.08
N VAL A 286 -18.37 14.18 -0.30
CA VAL A 286 -18.13 15.43 0.43
C VAL A 286 -17.02 15.24 1.47
N GLY A 287 -17.03 14.12 2.22
CA GLY A 287 -15.99 13.80 3.19
C GLY A 287 -14.60 13.70 2.55
N LEU A 288 -14.48 12.96 1.44
CA LEU A 288 -13.21 12.81 0.71
C LEU A 288 -12.72 14.13 0.10
N LEU A 289 -13.62 14.97 -0.42
CA LEU A 289 -13.23 16.29 -0.94
C LEU A 289 -12.73 17.21 0.18
N VAL A 290 -13.40 17.23 1.34
CA VAL A 290 -12.95 18.00 2.49
C VAL A 290 -11.59 17.49 2.97
N TRP A 291 -11.43 16.20 3.11
CA TRP A 291 -10.16 15.57 3.50
C TRP A 291 -9.04 15.88 2.50
N SER A 292 -9.34 15.81 1.19
CA SER A 292 -8.39 16.11 0.11
C SER A 292 -7.89 17.56 0.17
N VAL A 293 -8.78 18.52 0.46
CA VAL A 293 -8.40 19.94 0.59
C VAL A 293 -7.51 20.17 1.81
N ILE A 294 -7.82 19.51 2.93
CA ILE A 294 -7.05 19.67 4.18
C ILE A 294 -5.64 19.09 4.06
N ASN A 295 -5.50 17.88 3.47
CA ASN A 295 -4.23 17.14 3.47
C ASN A 295 -3.44 17.26 2.16
N GLY A 296 -4.10 17.44 1.01
CA GLY A 296 -3.47 17.44 -0.31
C GLY A 296 -3.54 18.78 -1.05
N GLY A 297 -4.14 19.79 -0.45
CA GLY A 297 -4.25 21.11 -1.03
C GLY A 297 -4.96 21.16 -2.38
N VAL A 298 -4.61 22.15 -3.20
CA VAL A 298 -5.22 22.38 -4.52
C VAL A 298 -4.87 21.26 -5.52
N ASN A 299 -3.68 20.69 -5.44
CA ASN A 299 -3.22 19.65 -6.37
C ASN A 299 -4.05 18.36 -6.23
N ALA A 300 -4.38 17.95 -5.01
CA ALA A 300 -5.25 16.81 -4.76
C ALA A 300 -6.67 17.05 -5.30
N LEU A 301 -7.17 18.29 -5.24
CA LEU A 301 -8.46 18.67 -5.80
C LEU A 301 -8.45 18.66 -7.35
N LEU A 302 -7.36 19.15 -7.96
CA LEU A 302 -7.22 19.13 -9.43
C LEU A 302 -7.20 17.72 -10.00
N THR A 303 -6.67 16.75 -9.25
CA THR A 303 -6.64 15.34 -9.65
C THR A 303 -7.84 14.53 -9.17
N ALA A 304 -8.76 15.11 -8.41
CA ALA A 304 -9.91 14.42 -7.80
C ALA A 304 -10.80 13.67 -8.81
N PHE A 305 -10.96 14.19 -10.04
CA PHE A 305 -11.72 13.51 -11.08
C PHE A 305 -11.17 12.12 -11.43
N PHE A 306 -9.89 11.88 -11.16
CA PHE A 306 -9.20 10.63 -11.47
C PHE A 306 -9.38 9.58 -10.38
N TRP A 307 -9.09 9.93 -9.13
CA TRP A 307 -9.12 9.01 -7.99
C TRP A 307 -10.45 8.99 -7.23
N LEU A 308 -11.16 10.12 -7.15
CA LEU A 308 -12.33 10.29 -6.29
C LEU A 308 -13.47 9.28 -6.59
N PRO A 309 -13.85 8.98 -7.84
CA PRO A 309 -14.93 8.03 -8.09
C PRO A 309 -14.60 6.61 -7.58
N THR A 310 -13.35 6.17 -7.71
CA THR A 310 -12.89 4.88 -7.18
C THR A 310 -12.87 4.91 -5.65
N ALA A 311 -12.30 5.96 -5.07
CA ALA A 311 -12.27 6.15 -3.61
C ALA A 311 -13.68 6.25 -3.00
N VAL A 312 -14.66 6.81 -3.72
CA VAL A 312 -16.06 6.81 -3.28
C VAL A 312 -16.64 5.40 -3.28
N VAL A 313 -16.33 4.57 -4.28
CA VAL A 313 -16.79 3.18 -4.32
C VAL A 313 -16.20 2.37 -3.17
N ASP A 314 -14.90 2.52 -2.91
CA ASP A 314 -14.24 1.87 -1.77
C ASP A 314 -14.74 2.44 -0.44
N GLY A 315 -14.91 3.75 -0.37
CA GLY A 315 -15.51 4.43 0.78
C GLY A 315 -16.92 3.95 1.11
N LEU A 316 -17.74 3.58 0.10
CA LEU A 316 -19.05 2.95 0.36
C LEU A 316 -18.94 1.63 1.11
N GLY A 317 -17.92 0.82 0.79
CA GLY A 317 -17.65 -0.40 1.55
C GLY A 317 -17.18 -0.09 2.96
N PHE A 318 -16.17 0.77 3.07
CA PHE A 318 -15.53 1.17 4.32
C PHE A 318 -16.51 1.74 5.35
N VAL A 319 -17.38 2.69 4.96
CA VAL A 319 -18.41 3.24 5.86
C VAL A 319 -19.50 2.24 6.24
N ASN A 320 -19.65 1.13 5.53
CA ASN A 320 -20.52 0.02 5.85
C ASN A 320 -19.79 -1.11 6.58
N LEU A 321 -18.62 -0.87 7.15
CA LEU A 321 -17.80 -1.82 7.91
C LEU A 321 -17.14 -2.93 7.06
N ALA A 322 -17.00 -2.75 5.76
CA ALA A 322 -16.16 -3.63 4.98
C ALA A 322 -14.70 -3.14 5.04
N PRO A 323 -13.72 -3.99 5.36
CA PRO A 323 -12.33 -3.55 5.44
C PRO A 323 -11.74 -3.28 4.06
N LEU A 324 -10.88 -2.28 4.00
CA LEU A 324 -9.93 -2.09 2.90
C LEU A 324 -8.76 -3.04 3.14
N THR A 325 -8.35 -3.77 2.11
CA THR A 325 -7.23 -4.69 2.17
C THR A 325 -6.12 -4.21 1.26
N PHE A 326 -4.91 -4.21 1.79
CA PHE A 326 -3.67 -4.05 1.05
C PHE A 326 -2.93 -5.36 1.21
N GLY A 327 -2.81 -6.14 0.17
CA GLY A 327 -2.24 -7.47 0.29
C GLY A 327 -1.49 -7.91 -0.94
N GLY A 328 -0.52 -8.79 -0.73
CA GLY A 328 0.29 -9.43 -1.76
C GLY A 328 1.75 -9.01 -1.73
N SER A 329 2.58 -9.76 -2.41
CA SER A 329 4.04 -9.55 -2.51
C SER A 329 4.44 -8.23 -3.23
N LEU A 330 3.52 -7.60 -4.00
CA LEU A 330 3.72 -6.26 -4.57
C LEU A 330 3.79 -5.15 -3.50
N ALA A 331 3.24 -5.37 -2.31
CA ALA A 331 3.36 -4.45 -1.19
C ALA A 331 4.83 -4.30 -0.74
N ALA A 332 5.65 -5.34 -0.95
CA ALA A 332 7.09 -5.30 -0.65
C ALA A 332 7.88 -4.35 -1.56
N LEU A 333 7.42 -4.11 -2.80
CA LEU A 333 8.07 -3.17 -3.74
C LEU A 333 7.86 -1.70 -3.34
N GLY A 334 6.85 -1.40 -2.51
CA GLY A 334 6.57 -0.07 -1.98
C GLY A 334 7.08 0.16 -0.56
N GLY A 335 7.97 -0.70 -0.04
CA GLY A 335 8.47 -0.60 1.35
C GLY A 335 7.45 -1.06 2.40
N LEU A 336 6.28 -1.53 1.98
CA LEU A 336 5.29 -2.14 2.87
C LEU A 336 5.66 -3.62 3.02
N THR A 337 6.10 -4.01 4.20
CA THR A 337 6.44 -5.41 4.50
C THR A 337 5.26 -6.33 4.15
N GLY A 338 5.55 -7.45 3.48
CA GLY A 338 4.59 -8.36 2.81
C GLY A 338 3.50 -9.03 3.65
N SER A 339 3.01 -8.39 4.69
CA SER A 339 1.82 -8.78 5.44
C SER A 339 0.58 -8.10 4.85
N SER A 340 -0.48 -8.87 4.62
CA SER A 340 -1.78 -8.34 4.20
C SER A 340 -2.36 -7.45 5.30
N ASN A 341 -2.22 -6.13 5.18
CA ASN A 341 -2.81 -5.18 6.10
C ASN A 341 -4.28 -4.95 5.73
N SER A 342 -5.16 -5.09 6.69
CA SER A 342 -6.57 -4.76 6.53
C SER A 342 -6.93 -3.55 7.39
N PHE A 343 -7.40 -2.49 6.76
CA PHE A 343 -7.82 -1.26 7.42
C PHE A 343 -9.32 -1.33 7.70
N TRP A 344 -9.67 -1.26 8.97
CA TRP A 344 -11.06 -1.29 9.41
C TRP A 344 -11.49 0.07 9.94
N MET A 345 -12.62 0.59 9.46
CA MET A 345 -13.13 1.91 9.85
C MET A 345 -13.10 2.17 11.38
N PRO A 346 -13.52 1.23 12.26
CA PRO A 346 -13.50 1.47 13.71
C PRO A 346 -12.09 1.57 14.31
N ALA A 347 -11.07 1.02 13.64
CA ALA A 347 -9.69 1.05 14.10
C ALA A 347 -8.95 2.31 13.60
N GLU A 348 -9.29 2.76 12.38
CA GLU A 348 -8.55 3.82 11.68
C GLU A 348 -9.11 5.23 11.94
N LEU A 349 -10.41 5.34 12.23
CA LEU A 349 -11.03 6.64 12.43
C LEU A 349 -11.12 6.99 13.94
N PRO A 350 -10.97 8.27 14.28
CA PRO A 350 -11.25 8.74 15.64
C PRO A 350 -12.62 8.24 16.10
N GLY A 351 -12.73 7.78 17.36
CA GLY A 351 -13.95 7.15 17.87
C GLY A 351 -15.23 7.98 17.66
N TRP A 352 -15.14 9.31 17.73
CA TRP A 352 -16.28 10.19 17.44
C TRP A 352 -16.73 10.11 15.96
N ALA A 353 -15.79 10.00 15.01
CA ALA A 353 -16.10 9.92 13.58
C ALA A 353 -16.74 8.56 13.25
N THR A 354 -16.20 7.48 13.83
CA THR A 354 -16.78 6.14 13.74
C THR A 354 -18.22 6.11 14.24
N VAL A 355 -18.47 6.65 15.43
CA VAL A 355 -19.84 6.71 16.00
C VAL A 355 -20.76 7.56 15.13
N LEU A 356 -20.29 8.70 14.63
CA LEU A 356 -21.08 9.55 13.72
C LEU A 356 -21.48 8.79 12.44
N ILE A 357 -20.54 8.10 11.81
CA ILE A 357 -20.79 7.29 10.59
C ILE A 357 -21.80 6.18 10.89
N LEU A 358 -21.65 5.47 12.01
CA LEU A 358 -22.58 4.41 12.40
C LEU A 358 -23.99 4.95 12.67
N VAL A 359 -24.11 6.11 13.30
CA VAL A 359 -25.42 6.76 13.50
C VAL A 359 -26.06 7.17 12.18
N VAL A 360 -25.27 7.77 11.26
CA VAL A 360 -25.75 8.12 9.91
C VAL A 360 -26.21 6.89 9.17
N ASN A 361 -25.43 5.78 9.20
CA ASN A 361 -25.82 4.52 8.59
C ASN A 361 -27.12 3.97 9.21
N LEU A 362 -27.25 3.97 10.53
CA LEU A 362 -28.46 3.48 11.20
C LEU A 362 -29.70 4.31 10.80
N LEU A 363 -29.56 5.63 10.74
CA LEU A 363 -30.63 6.51 10.26
C LEU A 363 -30.98 6.23 8.80
N LEU A 364 -29.98 5.99 7.97
CA LEU A 364 -30.19 5.68 6.56
C LEU A 364 -30.84 4.29 6.38
N ILE A 365 -30.46 3.29 7.19
CA ILE A 365 -31.12 1.97 7.23
C ILE A 365 -32.60 2.14 7.61
N LEU A 366 -32.91 2.99 8.59
CA LEU A 366 -34.27 3.30 9.00
C LEU A 366 -35.11 3.93 7.86
N VAL A 367 -34.54 4.91 7.17
CA VAL A 367 -35.16 5.56 5.99
C VAL A 367 -35.35 4.54 4.87
N THR A 368 -34.30 3.79 4.55
CA THR A 368 -34.29 2.81 3.47
C THR A 368 -35.31 1.69 3.71
N GLY A 369 -35.37 1.13 4.93
CA GLY A 369 -36.37 0.14 5.32
C GLY A 369 -37.81 0.68 5.27
N THR A 370 -37.99 1.94 5.67
CA THR A 370 -39.30 2.60 5.58
C THR A 370 -39.74 2.78 4.12
N VAL A 371 -38.84 3.23 3.26
CA VAL A 371 -39.10 3.38 1.80
C VAL A 371 -39.38 2.01 1.17
N LEU A 372 -38.63 0.96 1.55
CA LEU A 372 -38.84 -0.40 1.07
C LEU A 372 -40.25 -0.89 1.45
N ARG A 373 -40.68 -0.65 2.69
CA ARG A 373 -42.04 -0.99 3.17
C ARG A 373 -43.12 -0.29 2.38
N LEU A 374 -42.97 1.03 2.15
CA LEU A 374 -43.93 1.81 1.38
C LEU A 374 -44.06 1.30 -0.07
N ARG A 375 -42.95 0.96 -0.71
CA ARG A 375 -42.94 0.41 -2.08
C ARG A 375 -43.57 -0.97 -2.20
N ARG A 376 -43.39 -1.80 -1.16
CA ARG A 376 -43.92 -3.17 -1.12
C ARG A 376 -45.36 -3.29 -0.65
N GLY A 377 -45.87 -2.26 0.02
CA GLY A 377 -47.28 -2.27 0.50
C GLY A 377 -48.34 -2.58 -0.57
N GLN A 378 -47.94 -2.52 -1.83
CA GLN A 378 -48.78 -2.81 -2.99
C GLN A 378 -48.50 -4.15 -3.67
N LEU A 379 -47.42 -4.84 -3.26
CA LEU A 379 -47.03 -6.13 -3.82
C LEU A 379 -47.37 -7.24 -2.81
N ARG A 380 -48.17 -8.23 -3.25
CA ARG A 380 -48.42 -9.45 -2.47
C ARG A 380 -47.22 -10.41 -2.57
N LEU A 381 -46.13 -10.07 -1.87
CA LEU A 381 -44.95 -10.94 -1.79
C LEU A 381 -45.04 -11.84 -0.57
N SER A 382 -44.58 -13.07 -0.68
CA SER A 382 -44.34 -13.91 0.49
C SER A 382 -43.20 -13.32 1.33
N ALA A 383 -43.24 -13.49 2.65
CA ALA A 383 -42.18 -13.00 3.52
C ALA A 383 -40.80 -13.55 3.12
N ALA A 384 -40.70 -14.84 2.79
CA ALA A 384 -39.46 -15.48 2.35
C ALA A 384 -38.90 -14.80 1.08
N MET A 385 -39.75 -14.55 0.08
CA MET A 385 -39.33 -13.88 -1.16
C MET A 385 -38.85 -12.45 -0.92
N SER A 386 -39.48 -11.75 0.01
CA SER A 386 -39.09 -10.40 0.43
C SER A 386 -37.70 -10.38 1.02
N TRP A 387 -37.43 -11.29 1.97
CA TRP A 387 -36.12 -11.40 2.64
C TRP A 387 -35.01 -11.77 1.63
N VAL A 388 -35.23 -12.84 0.86
CA VAL A 388 -34.23 -13.32 -0.11
C VAL A 388 -33.87 -12.23 -1.12
N THR A 389 -34.87 -11.54 -1.69
CA THR A 389 -34.57 -10.53 -2.71
C THR A 389 -33.86 -9.29 -2.16
N THR A 390 -34.11 -8.89 -0.90
CA THR A 390 -33.41 -7.76 -0.30
C THR A 390 -31.96 -8.12 -0.01
N VAL A 391 -31.75 -9.22 0.71
CA VAL A 391 -30.40 -9.69 1.07
C VAL A 391 -29.56 -9.92 -0.18
N VAL A 392 -30.08 -10.60 -1.18
CA VAL A 392 -29.37 -10.88 -2.43
C VAL A 392 -29.08 -9.59 -3.22
N SER A 393 -30.03 -8.63 -3.26
CA SER A 393 -29.79 -7.37 -3.99
C SER A 393 -28.67 -6.54 -3.35
N PHE A 394 -28.60 -6.50 -2.03
CA PHE A 394 -27.49 -5.84 -1.33
C PHE A 394 -26.18 -6.63 -1.46
N ALA A 395 -26.21 -7.96 -1.36
CA ALA A 395 -25.02 -8.80 -1.59
C ALA A 395 -24.42 -8.60 -2.99
N VAL A 396 -25.26 -8.57 -4.02
CA VAL A 396 -24.82 -8.26 -5.39
C VAL A 396 -24.21 -6.86 -5.49
N ALA A 397 -24.79 -5.87 -4.80
CA ALA A 397 -24.20 -4.53 -4.74
C ALA A 397 -22.81 -4.59 -4.08
N GLY A 398 -22.62 -5.35 -3.00
CA GLY A 398 -21.34 -5.57 -2.36
C GLY A 398 -20.31 -6.21 -3.28
N ILE A 399 -20.69 -7.23 -4.07
CA ILE A 399 -19.80 -7.82 -5.10
C ILE A 399 -19.39 -6.76 -6.14
N VAL A 400 -20.34 -5.98 -6.65
CA VAL A 400 -20.05 -4.95 -7.65
C VAL A 400 -19.09 -3.90 -7.08
N ILE A 401 -19.34 -3.43 -5.85
CA ILE A 401 -18.50 -2.42 -5.19
C ILE A 401 -17.09 -2.95 -4.99
N SER A 402 -16.91 -4.18 -4.45
CA SER A 402 -15.58 -4.75 -4.20
C SER A 402 -14.80 -5.06 -5.49
N THR A 403 -15.48 -5.36 -6.60
CA THR A 403 -14.81 -5.64 -7.88
C THR A 403 -14.48 -4.38 -8.69
N VAL A 404 -15.25 -3.31 -8.52
CA VAL A 404 -15.12 -2.07 -9.31
C VAL A 404 -14.17 -1.08 -8.63
N GLY A 405 -14.09 -1.06 -7.30
CA GLY A 405 -13.19 -0.19 -6.52
C GLY A 405 -11.75 -0.71 -6.47
N GLY A 406 -11.54 -2.03 -6.58
CA GLY A 406 -10.23 -2.62 -6.39
C GLY A 406 -9.21 -2.29 -7.50
N ILE A 407 -7.96 -2.12 -7.08
CA ILE A 407 -6.77 -2.05 -7.94
C ILE A 407 -6.02 -3.36 -7.76
N GLY A 408 -5.85 -4.12 -8.84
CA GLY A 408 -5.07 -5.35 -8.85
C GLY A 408 -3.78 -5.18 -9.65
N GLY A 409 -2.69 -5.82 -9.20
CA GLY A 409 -1.44 -5.83 -9.93
C GLY A 409 -0.75 -7.19 -9.81
N TRP A 410 0.03 -7.54 -10.83
CA TRP A 410 0.90 -8.71 -10.83
C TRP A 410 2.14 -8.44 -11.67
N THR A 411 3.21 -9.09 -11.31
CA THR A 411 4.48 -9.03 -12.03
C THR A 411 4.68 -10.27 -12.88
N SER A 412 5.45 -10.13 -13.94
CA SER A 412 5.97 -11.22 -14.75
C SER A 412 7.41 -10.91 -15.13
N VAL A 413 8.28 -11.90 -15.02
CA VAL A 413 9.68 -11.82 -15.46
C VAL A 413 9.91 -12.92 -16.48
N ASP A 414 10.46 -12.56 -17.62
CA ASP A 414 10.84 -13.49 -18.68
C ASP A 414 12.36 -13.41 -18.88
N THR A 415 13.05 -14.50 -18.63
CA THR A 415 14.50 -14.63 -18.73
C THR A 415 14.94 -15.32 -20.02
N ALA A 416 14.01 -15.70 -20.91
CA ALA A 416 14.31 -16.48 -22.11
C ALA A 416 15.29 -15.79 -23.09
N GLY A 417 15.47 -14.47 -22.99
CA GLY A 417 16.42 -13.70 -23.80
C GLY A 417 17.79 -13.45 -23.13
N ALA A 418 17.98 -13.92 -21.89
CA ALA A 418 19.25 -13.79 -21.19
C ALA A 418 20.26 -14.76 -21.77
N GLY A 419 21.41 -14.25 -22.25
CA GLY A 419 22.46 -15.13 -22.84
C GLY A 419 23.14 -16.01 -21.79
N GLU A 420 23.78 -17.10 -22.25
CA GLU A 420 24.48 -18.08 -21.39
C GLU A 420 25.51 -17.48 -20.42
N SER A 421 25.99 -16.27 -20.68
CA SER A 421 26.93 -15.55 -19.81
C SER A 421 26.32 -15.01 -18.54
N LEU A 422 24.97 -14.92 -18.46
CA LEU A 422 24.23 -14.41 -17.32
C LEU A 422 23.73 -15.52 -16.39
N ASP A 423 23.77 -16.80 -16.84
CA ASP A 423 23.26 -17.93 -16.05
C ASP A 423 23.93 -18.05 -14.66
N GLY A 424 25.23 -17.71 -14.57
CA GLY A 424 25.95 -17.72 -13.29
C GLY A 424 25.50 -16.63 -12.32
N LEU A 425 25.11 -15.46 -12.83
CA LEU A 425 24.61 -14.35 -12.04
C LEU A 425 23.15 -14.58 -11.62
N LEU A 426 22.36 -15.17 -12.52
CA LEU A 426 20.97 -15.54 -12.29
C LEU A 426 20.84 -16.69 -11.26
N ALA A 427 21.78 -17.62 -11.21
CA ALA A 427 21.81 -18.70 -10.22
C ALA A 427 21.95 -18.17 -8.79
N GLY A 428 22.68 -17.06 -8.57
CA GLY A 428 22.78 -16.37 -7.29
C GLY A 428 21.55 -15.52 -6.92
N ALA A 429 20.83 -15.02 -7.92
CA ALA A 429 19.64 -14.17 -7.74
C ALA A 429 18.32 -14.93 -7.93
N GLY A 430 18.36 -16.26 -8.14
CA GLY A 430 17.20 -17.08 -8.54
C GLY A 430 15.99 -16.92 -7.63
N SER A 431 16.19 -16.92 -6.31
CA SER A 431 15.09 -16.75 -5.34
C SER A 431 14.47 -15.34 -5.36
N LEU A 432 15.24 -14.31 -5.67
CA LEU A 432 14.76 -12.94 -5.80
C LEU A 432 13.95 -12.76 -7.10
N ILE A 433 14.42 -13.39 -8.19
CA ILE A 433 13.75 -13.35 -9.51
C ILE A 433 12.45 -14.16 -9.45
N GLU A 434 12.46 -15.35 -8.84
CA GLU A 434 11.25 -16.16 -8.61
C GLU A 434 10.23 -15.43 -7.74
N GLY A 435 10.68 -14.80 -6.67
CA GLY A 435 9.83 -13.96 -5.80
C GLY A 435 9.25 -12.76 -6.55
N ALA A 436 10.04 -12.10 -7.39
CA ALA A 436 9.58 -10.99 -8.22
C ALA A 436 8.63 -11.46 -9.35
N ALA A 437 8.90 -12.62 -9.98
CA ALA A 437 8.07 -13.17 -11.04
C ALA A 437 6.68 -13.62 -10.56
N ALA A 438 6.55 -13.99 -9.27
CA ALA A 438 5.29 -14.43 -8.65
C ALA A 438 4.58 -13.33 -7.86
N ALA A 439 5.10 -12.10 -7.87
CA ALA A 439 4.54 -11.03 -7.07
C ALA A 439 3.16 -10.62 -7.59
N SER A 440 2.17 -10.60 -6.71
CA SER A 440 0.84 -10.10 -7.01
C SER A 440 0.31 -9.30 -5.82
N GLY A 441 -0.52 -8.30 -6.07
CA GLY A 441 -1.09 -7.49 -5.02
C GLY A 441 -2.47 -6.97 -5.39
N VAL A 442 -3.29 -6.73 -4.38
CA VAL A 442 -4.62 -6.14 -4.52
C VAL A 442 -4.77 -5.04 -3.47
N VAL A 443 -5.23 -3.89 -3.91
CA VAL A 443 -5.66 -2.79 -3.05
C VAL A 443 -7.14 -2.57 -3.30
N GLY A 444 -7.96 -2.66 -2.27
CA GLY A 444 -9.39 -2.47 -2.38
C GLY A 444 -10.16 -3.15 -1.26
N LEU A 445 -11.48 -3.22 -1.41
CA LEU A 445 -12.33 -3.87 -0.43
C LEU A 445 -12.11 -5.38 -0.40
N ALA A 446 -12.15 -5.95 0.80
CA ALA A 446 -12.03 -7.40 1.00
C ALA A 446 -13.03 -8.18 0.16
N ALA A 447 -12.63 -9.34 -0.37
CA ALA A 447 -13.46 -10.17 -1.25
C ALA A 447 -14.78 -10.58 -0.60
N TRP A 448 -14.85 -10.69 0.73
CA TRP A 448 -16.06 -11.03 1.49
C TRP A 448 -16.98 -9.83 1.81
N THR A 449 -16.74 -8.64 1.25
CA THR A 449 -17.59 -7.44 1.39
C THR A 449 -19.06 -7.73 1.08
N PHE A 450 -19.36 -8.67 0.19
CA PHE A 450 -20.73 -9.10 -0.11
C PHE A 450 -21.48 -9.65 1.12
N ILE A 451 -20.78 -10.23 2.09
CA ILE A 451 -21.37 -10.73 3.34
C ILE A 451 -21.84 -9.54 4.19
N VAL A 452 -21.01 -8.49 4.29
CA VAL A 452 -21.37 -7.27 5.01
C VAL A 452 -22.61 -6.62 4.40
N PHE A 453 -22.65 -6.53 3.07
CA PHE A 453 -23.81 -5.98 2.36
C PHE A 453 -25.03 -6.89 2.46
N ALA A 454 -24.87 -8.21 2.49
CA ALA A 454 -25.96 -9.14 2.78
C ALA A 454 -26.56 -8.88 4.18
N ALA A 455 -25.70 -8.71 5.19
CA ALA A 455 -26.13 -8.36 6.54
C ALA A 455 -26.82 -6.98 6.59
N LEU A 456 -26.32 -6.00 5.87
CA LEU A 456 -26.96 -4.69 5.69
C LEU A 456 -28.36 -4.84 5.08
N GLY A 457 -28.49 -5.65 4.01
CA GLY A 457 -29.78 -5.98 3.41
C GLY A 457 -30.77 -6.66 4.38
N ALA A 458 -30.25 -7.54 5.23
CA ALA A 458 -31.04 -8.17 6.29
C ALA A 458 -31.52 -7.14 7.33
N LEU A 459 -30.65 -6.21 7.77
CA LEU A 459 -31.02 -5.11 8.67
C LEU A 459 -32.08 -4.19 8.07
N VAL A 460 -31.95 -3.84 6.79
CA VAL A 460 -32.96 -3.05 6.04
C VAL A 460 -34.31 -3.78 6.05
N GLU A 461 -34.31 -5.10 5.88
CA GLU A 461 -35.54 -5.91 5.89
C GLU A 461 -36.13 -6.00 7.30
N VAL A 462 -35.32 -6.19 8.34
CA VAL A 462 -35.76 -6.11 9.75
C VAL A 462 -36.48 -4.79 10.02
N VAL A 463 -35.87 -3.67 9.62
CA VAL A 463 -36.47 -2.35 9.76
C VAL A 463 -37.78 -2.25 8.97
N ALA A 464 -37.81 -2.75 7.73
CA ALA A 464 -39.01 -2.71 6.89
C ALA A 464 -40.18 -3.49 7.49
N VAL A 465 -39.89 -4.60 8.17
CA VAL A 465 -40.92 -5.46 8.79
C VAL A 465 -41.35 -4.93 10.16
N PHE A 466 -40.43 -4.58 11.04
CA PHE A 466 -40.70 -4.31 12.44
C PHE A 466 -40.78 -2.81 12.80
N ALA A 467 -39.88 -2.00 12.32
CA ALA A 467 -39.80 -0.56 12.67
C ALA A 467 -40.61 0.34 11.73
N ALA A 468 -40.59 0.07 10.43
CA ALA A 468 -41.25 0.92 9.43
C ALA A 468 -42.76 1.10 9.65
N PRO A 469 -43.55 0.10 10.07
CA PRO A 469 -44.95 0.30 10.35
C PRO A 469 -45.20 1.39 11.41
N THR A 470 -44.36 1.44 12.44
CA THR A 470 -44.44 2.44 13.52
C THR A 470 -43.97 3.82 13.03
N VAL A 471 -42.88 3.87 12.28
CA VAL A 471 -42.34 5.09 11.72
C VAL A 471 -43.34 5.78 10.77
N VAL A 472 -43.97 5.00 9.88
CA VAL A 472 -44.99 5.53 8.94
C VAL A 472 -46.17 6.14 9.65
N GLN A 473 -46.60 5.57 10.80
CA GLN A 473 -47.68 6.12 11.61
C GLN A 473 -47.32 7.44 12.31
N LEU A 474 -46.03 7.68 12.56
CA LEU A 474 -45.50 8.89 13.21
C LEU A 474 -45.25 10.05 12.23
N LEU A 475 -45.10 9.74 10.95
CA LEU A 475 -44.76 10.73 9.93
C LEU A 475 -45.99 11.55 9.49
N PRO A 476 -45.89 12.89 9.33
CA PRO A 476 -46.95 13.71 8.78
C PRO A 476 -47.28 13.30 7.32
N ALA A 477 -48.56 13.38 6.95
CA ALA A 477 -49.02 13.04 5.61
C ALA A 477 -48.27 13.82 4.48
N ALA A 478 -47.91 15.08 4.76
CA ALA A 478 -47.12 15.90 3.82
C ALA A 478 -45.72 15.32 3.54
N VAL A 479 -45.07 14.71 4.51
CA VAL A 479 -43.77 14.05 4.35
C VAL A 479 -43.90 12.76 3.56
N LEU A 480 -44.95 12.00 3.84
CA LEU A 480 -45.25 10.75 3.09
C LEU A 480 -45.56 11.02 1.60
N THR A 481 -46.33 12.09 1.30
CA THR A 481 -46.63 12.46 -0.09
C THR A 481 -45.41 13.00 -0.84
N ARG A 482 -44.51 13.72 -0.15
CA ARG A 482 -43.29 14.26 -0.74
C ARG A 482 -42.26 13.14 -0.99
N SER A 483 -42.11 12.23 -0.04
CA SER A 483 -41.26 11.06 -0.20
C SER A 483 -41.74 10.11 -1.32
N ALA A 484 -43.07 9.97 -1.47
CA ALA A 484 -43.65 9.21 -2.59
C ALA A 484 -43.32 9.78 -3.97
N LYS A 485 -43.26 11.10 -4.12
CA LYS A 485 -42.80 11.76 -5.38
C LYS A 485 -41.32 11.48 -5.64
N ILE A 486 -40.46 11.59 -4.64
CA ILE A 486 -39.01 11.39 -4.78
C ILE A 486 -38.70 9.91 -5.09
N THR A 487 -39.44 8.98 -4.49
CA THR A 487 -39.21 7.54 -4.67
C THR A 487 -39.88 6.94 -5.92
N GLY A 488 -40.51 7.77 -6.74
CA GLY A 488 -41.19 7.32 -7.98
C GLY A 488 -42.52 6.61 -7.74
N LEU A 489 -43.14 6.79 -6.57
CA LEU A 489 -44.45 6.25 -6.20
C LEU A 489 -45.60 7.22 -6.62
N VAL A 490 -45.36 8.06 -7.59
CA VAL A 490 -46.35 9.05 -8.09
C VAL A 490 -47.48 8.31 -8.79
N GLY A 491 -48.73 8.58 -8.34
CA GLY A 491 -49.94 8.03 -8.95
C GLY A 491 -50.62 6.92 -8.18
N VAL A 492 -50.12 6.55 -7.01
CA VAL A 492 -50.78 5.57 -6.14
C VAL A 492 -51.45 6.27 -4.97
N PRO A 493 -52.75 6.13 -4.74
CA PRO A 493 -53.40 6.69 -3.58
C PRO A 493 -52.85 6.00 -2.31
N PHE A 494 -52.13 6.75 -1.48
CA PHE A 494 -51.83 6.30 -0.13
C PHE A 494 -53.10 6.29 0.67
N ALA A 495 -53.52 5.15 1.18
CA ALA A 495 -54.46 5.10 2.28
C ALA A 495 -53.77 5.72 3.52
N VAL A 496 -53.96 7.01 3.74
CA VAL A 496 -53.53 7.69 4.96
C VAL A 496 -54.30 7.07 6.11
N PRO A 497 -53.65 6.47 7.11
CA PRO A 497 -54.36 5.93 8.30
C PRO A 497 -55.13 7.09 8.95
N GLY A 498 -56.44 7.02 8.94
CA GLY A 498 -57.33 7.99 9.60
C GLY A 498 -58.27 8.78 8.72
N THR A 499 -58.14 8.66 7.39
CA THR A 499 -59.15 9.25 6.46
C THR A 499 -59.92 8.13 5.73
N TYR A 500 -60.70 7.36 6.47
CA TYR A 500 -61.82 6.69 5.87
C TYR A 500 -62.97 7.69 5.79
N VAL A 501 -63.11 8.34 4.66
CA VAL A 501 -64.40 8.81 4.23
C VAL A 501 -65.16 7.52 3.91
N LEU A 502 -66.06 7.12 4.79
CA LEU A 502 -67.07 6.15 4.45
C LEU A 502 -67.71 6.65 3.15
N PRO A 503 -67.78 5.84 2.05
CA PRO A 503 -68.60 6.23 0.96
C PRO A 503 -69.99 6.48 1.51
N GLU A 504 -70.51 7.71 1.37
CA GLU A 504 -71.93 7.96 1.63
C GLU A 504 -72.75 6.90 0.92
N PRO A 505 -73.67 6.26 1.58
CA PRO A 505 -74.53 5.30 0.95
C PRO A 505 -75.21 6.05 -0.18
N THR A 506 -74.86 5.70 -1.41
CA THR A 506 -75.53 6.19 -2.63
C THR A 506 -76.98 5.85 -2.39
N LYS A 507 -77.83 6.88 -2.15
CA LYS A 507 -79.26 6.77 -2.15
C LYS A 507 -79.66 6.24 -3.49
N VAL A 508 -79.83 4.90 -3.57
CA VAL A 508 -80.48 4.31 -4.71
C VAL A 508 -81.90 4.87 -4.75
N SER A 509 -82.14 5.79 -5.60
CA SER A 509 -83.48 6.32 -5.93
C SER A 509 -84.25 5.14 -6.48
N VAL A 510 -85.09 4.53 -5.63
CA VAL A 510 -86.07 3.56 -6.08
C VAL A 510 -87.07 4.34 -6.91
N ALA A 511 -86.92 4.30 -8.23
CA ALA A 511 -87.98 4.72 -9.12
C ALA A 511 -89.18 3.80 -9.01
N SER A 512 -90.26 4.36 -8.49
CA SER A 512 -91.59 3.74 -8.37
C SER A 512 -92.00 3.19 -9.71
N ALA A 513 -91.95 1.87 -9.89
CA ALA A 513 -92.57 1.21 -11.05
C ALA A 513 -93.99 0.79 -10.73
N ALA A 514 -94.92 1.23 -11.53
CA ALA A 514 -96.34 0.93 -11.43
C ALA A 514 -96.65 -0.59 -11.54
N PRO A 515 -97.74 -1.05 -10.96
CA PRO A 515 -98.10 -2.44 -10.91
C PRO A 515 -98.72 -2.93 -12.15
N GLY A 516 -98.36 -4.08 -12.71
CA GLY A 516 -99.14 -4.79 -13.68
C GLY A 516 -98.33 -5.65 -14.66
N ALA A 517 -98.17 -6.87 -14.37
CA ALA A 517 -98.31 -8.00 -15.29
C ALA A 517 -97.86 -9.36 -14.65
N THR A 518 -98.82 -10.19 -14.63
CA THR A 518 -98.87 -11.56 -14.26
C THR A 518 -97.89 -12.45 -15.04
N GLY A 519 -97.25 -13.47 -14.28
CA GLY A 519 -97.28 -14.82 -14.79
C GLY A 519 -95.98 -15.48 -15.24
N VAL A 520 -95.78 -16.62 -14.60
CA VAL A 520 -95.24 -17.88 -15.11
C VAL A 520 -93.71 -18.11 -14.92
N PRO A 521 -93.26 -19.33 -14.84
CA PRO A 521 -92.72 -19.92 -13.65
C PRO A 521 -91.24 -20.45 -13.76
N VAL A 522 -90.72 -20.71 -12.63
CA VAL A 522 -89.76 -21.77 -12.31
C VAL A 522 -88.89 -22.35 -13.44
N GLY A 523 -87.68 -22.02 -13.54
CA GLY A 523 -86.61 -22.75 -14.19
C GLY A 523 -85.42 -22.91 -13.21
N SER A 524 -85.10 -24.18 -12.98
CA SER A 524 -84.11 -24.74 -12.11
C SER A 524 -82.73 -24.16 -12.24
N GLY A 525 -82.12 -23.70 -11.18
CA GLY A 525 -80.89 -23.77 -10.58
C GLY A 525 -79.62 -23.85 -11.40
N GLU A 526 -78.86 -22.77 -11.28
CA GLU A 526 -77.41 -22.80 -11.33
C GLU A 526 -76.89 -21.94 -10.19
N PRO A 527 -75.90 -22.44 -9.38
CA PRO A 527 -75.48 -21.66 -8.21
C PRO A 527 -74.71 -20.46 -8.71
N ALA A 528 -75.18 -19.28 -8.33
CA ALA A 528 -74.48 -18.04 -8.53
C ALA A 528 -73.08 -18.12 -7.93
N VAL A 529 -72.03 -18.03 -8.76
CA VAL A 529 -70.66 -17.85 -8.38
C VAL A 529 -70.57 -16.50 -7.69
N VAL A 530 -70.48 -16.53 -6.37
CA VAL A 530 -70.18 -15.33 -5.56
C VAL A 530 -68.77 -14.91 -5.94
N PRO A 531 -68.56 -13.66 -6.45
CA PRO A 531 -67.19 -13.16 -6.72
C PRO A 531 -66.41 -13.19 -5.40
N PRO A 532 -65.13 -13.59 -5.40
CA PRO A 532 -64.35 -13.69 -4.20
C PRO A 532 -64.26 -12.29 -3.57
N GLN A 533 -64.83 -12.18 -2.36
CA GLN A 533 -64.65 -11.00 -1.52
C GLN A 533 -63.16 -10.73 -1.40
N HIS A 534 -62.70 -9.60 -1.83
CA HIS A 534 -61.36 -9.13 -1.64
C HIS A 534 -61.11 -9.12 -0.13
N ALA A 535 -60.29 -10.05 0.37
CA ALA A 535 -59.80 -10.00 1.75
C ALA A 535 -59.14 -8.63 1.96
N GLY A 536 -59.83 -7.78 2.68
CA GLY A 536 -59.36 -6.46 3.02
C GLY A 536 -58.00 -6.60 3.67
N VAL A 537 -57.00 -5.82 3.21
CA VAL A 537 -55.78 -5.58 3.93
C VAL A 537 -56.19 -5.27 5.35
N ALA A 538 -55.72 -6.05 6.33
CA ALA A 538 -55.99 -5.79 7.73
C ALA A 538 -55.67 -4.33 8.03
N ALA A 539 -56.71 -3.57 8.35
CA ALA A 539 -56.59 -2.18 8.70
C ALA A 539 -55.67 -2.10 9.97
N THR A 540 -54.55 -1.43 9.87
CA THR A 540 -53.72 -1.19 11.03
C THR A 540 -54.54 -0.32 12.00
N VAL A 541 -54.87 -0.87 13.13
CA VAL A 541 -55.64 -0.17 14.18
C VAL A 541 -54.84 1.06 14.61
N PRO A 542 -55.38 2.27 14.60
CA PRO A 542 -54.70 3.48 15.05
C PRO A 542 -54.20 3.28 16.48
N MET A 543 -52.91 3.58 16.70
CA MET A 543 -52.31 3.52 18.03
C MET A 543 -53.10 4.41 18.99
N THR A 544 -53.43 3.85 20.14
CA THR A 544 -54.06 4.64 21.24
C THR A 544 -53.11 5.77 21.68
N PRO A 545 -53.61 6.90 22.17
CA PRO A 545 -52.81 8.03 22.64
C PRO A 545 -51.69 7.62 23.62
N GLU A 546 -51.98 6.64 24.50
CA GLU A 546 -51.00 6.09 25.46
C GLU A 546 -49.86 5.34 24.77
N LYS A 547 -50.16 4.50 23.76
CA LYS A 547 -49.13 3.81 22.99
C LYS A 547 -48.28 4.81 22.21
N LYS A 548 -48.86 5.86 21.61
CA LYS A 548 -48.11 6.96 20.96
C LYS A 548 -47.17 7.67 21.94
N ARG A 549 -47.61 7.91 23.19
CA ARG A 549 -46.78 8.54 24.23
C ARG A 549 -45.64 7.61 24.67
N ARG A 550 -45.87 6.31 24.84
CA ARG A 550 -44.82 5.33 25.16
C ARG A 550 -43.77 5.20 24.04
N VAL A 551 -44.18 5.12 22.78
CA VAL A 551 -43.26 5.08 21.63
C VAL A 551 -42.46 6.36 21.54
N LYS A 552 -43.03 7.55 21.75
CA LYS A 552 -42.29 8.81 21.79
C LYS A 552 -41.28 8.84 22.94
N ILE A 553 -41.62 8.31 24.12
CA ILE A 553 -40.72 8.22 25.26
C ILE A 553 -39.60 7.24 24.98
N VAL A 554 -39.87 6.09 24.37
CA VAL A 554 -38.85 5.09 23.99
C VAL A 554 -37.92 5.65 22.93
N LEU A 555 -38.44 6.32 21.89
CA LEU A 555 -37.61 6.97 20.86
C LEU A 555 -36.79 8.13 21.46
N ALA A 556 -37.35 8.93 22.37
CA ALA A 556 -36.60 9.95 23.07
C ALA A 556 -35.52 9.37 23.99
N ALA A 557 -35.82 8.27 24.71
CA ALA A 557 -34.84 7.57 25.55
C ALA A 557 -33.72 6.91 24.73
N VAL A 558 -34.04 6.31 23.59
CA VAL A 558 -33.02 5.77 22.64
C VAL A 558 -32.19 6.92 22.07
N GLY A 559 -32.82 8.02 21.65
CA GLY A 559 -32.10 9.20 21.17
C GLY A 559 -31.19 9.82 22.23
N ALA A 560 -31.69 9.94 23.49
CA ALA A 560 -30.86 10.40 24.59
C ALA A 560 -29.72 9.42 24.93
N GLY A 561 -29.97 8.10 24.87
CA GLY A 561 -28.94 7.09 25.05
C GLY A 561 -27.83 7.18 24.00
N VAL A 562 -28.19 7.38 22.74
CA VAL A 562 -27.24 7.59 21.66
C VAL A 562 -26.39 8.84 21.86
N VAL A 563 -27.03 9.95 22.30
CA VAL A 563 -26.32 11.22 22.60
C VAL A 563 -25.35 11.06 23.78
N VAL A 564 -25.72 10.29 24.80
CA VAL A 564 -24.85 10.02 25.95
C VAL A 564 -23.68 9.15 25.55
N VAL A 565 -23.89 8.10 24.73
CA VAL A 565 -22.83 7.24 24.23
C VAL A 565 -21.89 8.03 23.32
N LEU A 566 -22.42 8.86 22.42
CA LEU A 566 -21.64 9.77 21.58
C LEU A 566 -20.78 10.73 22.41
N GLY A 567 -21.39 11.38 23.41
CA GLY A 567 -20.70 12.32 24.31
C GLY A 567 -19.58 11.63 25.10
N ALA A 568 -19.82 10.43 25.62
CA ALA A 568 -18.81 9.64 26.32
C ALA A 568 -17.69 9.19 25.40
N SER A 569 -18.01 8.73 24.18
CA SER A 569 -17.00 8.31 23.19
C SER A 569 -16.10 9.48 22.76
N ILE A 570 -16.69 10.66 22.53
CA ILE A 570 -15.93 11.88 22.20
C ILE A 570 -15.03 12.27 23.38
N ALA A 571 -15.53 12.22 24.62
CA ALA A 571 -14.74 12.54 25.80
C ALA A 571 -13.55 11.59 25.98
N VAL A 572 -13.76 10.28 25.80
CA VAL A 572 -12.69 9.27 25.86
C VAL A 572 -11.66 9.51 24.74
N SER A 573 -12.11 9.82 23.53
CA SER A 573 -11.20 10.10 22.41
C SER A 573 -10.34 11.34 22.66
N ILE A 574 -10.93 12.42 23.19
CA ILE A 574 -10.18 13.65 23.53
C ILE A 574 -9.15 13.36 24.62
N VAL A 575 -9.51 12.60 25.65
CA VAL A 575 -8.59 12.26 26.74
C VAL A 575 -7.47 11.35 26.24
N ASN A 576 -7.75 10.38 25.35
CA ASN A 576 -6.73 9.55 24.73
C ASN A 576 -5.75 10.36 23.87
N GLN A 577 -6.24 11.38 23.16
CA GLN A 577 -5.39 12.24 22.34
C GLN A 577 -4.58 13.26 23.15
N MET A 578 -5.07 13.72 24.27
CA MET A 578 -4.40 14.77 25.06
C MET A 578 -3.56 14.22 26.22
N VAL A 579 -3.98 13.13 26.86
CA VAL A 579 -3.36 12.63 28.09
C VAL A 579 -2.68 11.28 27.88
N TYR A 580 -3.23 10.42 27.02
CA TYR A 580 -2.74 9.08 26.72
C TYR A 580 -2.27 8.97 25.26
N SER A 581 -1.73 10.06 24.73
CA SER A 581 -1.16 10.08 23.37
C SER A 581 0.15 9.31 23.32
N PRO A 582 0.44 8.57 22.23
CA PRO A 582 1.77 8.00 21.99
C PRO A 582 2.86 9.07 21.97
N GLN A 583 2.53 10.29 21.54
CA GLN A 583 3.41 11.46 21.54
C GLN A 583 4.08 11.69 22.90
N ASN A 584 3.34 11.54 24.01
CA ASN A 584 3.87 11.82 25.36
C ASN A 584 5.03 10.91 25.76
N GLN A 585 5.06 9.68 25.23
CA GLN A 585 6.18 8.75 25.51
C GLN A 585 7.45 9.17 24.76
N VAL A 586 7.30 9.60 23.50
CA VAL A 586 8.44 10.10 22.70
C VAL A 586 8.92 11.44 23.25
N GLU A 587 8.01 12.34 23.63
CA GLU A 587 8.39 13.58 24.33
C GLU A 587 9.18 13.29 25.60
N SER A 588 8.75 12.33 26.42
CA SER A 588 9.45 11.96 27.64
C SER A 588 10.85 11.40 27.37
N TYR A 589 11.02 10.62 26.30
CA TYR A 589 12.30 10.10 25.86
C TYR A 589 13.24 11.21 25.38
N LEU A 590 12.74 12.08 24.50
CA LEU A 590 13.53 13.19 23.95
C LEU A 590 13.84 14.25 25.02
N ASP A 591 12.91 14.54 25.93
CA ASP A 591 13.15 15.41 27.08
C ASP A 591 14.27 14.90 27.98
N ALA A 592 14.35 13.58 28.20
CA ALA A 592 15.45 12.97 28.93
C ALA A 592 16.79 13.19 28.23
N LEU A 593 16.85 13.06 26.90
CA LEU A 593 18.06 13.32 26.13
C LEU A 593 18.45 14.80 26.16
N VAL A 594 17.49 15.72 26.03
CA VAL A 594 17.73 17.17 26.16
C VAL A 594 18.23 17.53 27.56
N ALA A 595 17.68 16.92 28.60
CA ALA A 595 18.13 17.12 29.99
C ALA A 595 19.51 16.47 30.28
N GLY A 596 20.01 15.60 29.40
CA GLY A 596 21.22 14.82 29.65
C GLY A 596 21.02 13.71 30.68
N ASP A 597 19.80 13.21 30.82
CA ASP A 597 19.44 12.08 31.68
C ASP A 597 19.46 10.79 30.87
N ALA A 598 20.67 10.26 30.66
CA ALA A 598 20.89 9.04 29.89
C ALA A 598 20.18 7.84 30.50
N SER A 599 20.15 7.78 31.84
CA SER A 599 19.51 6.68 32.55
C SER A 599 18.00 6.64 32.33
N ALA A 600 17.32 7.79 32.33
CA ALA A 600 15.91 7.88 32.00
C ALA A 600 15.66 7.55 30.51
N ALA A 601 16.49 8.04 29.60
CA ALA A 601 16.38 7.75 28.18
C ALA A 601 16.53 6.26 27.86
N VAL A 602 17.51 5.59 28.44
CA VAL A 602 17.72 4.12 28.34
C VAL A 602 16.47 3.36 28.84
N ALA A 603 15.91 3.78 29.98
CA ALA A 603 14.76 3.11 30.57
C ALA A 603 13.46 3.31 29.75
N ILE A 604 13.25 4.50 29.17
CA ILE A 604 12.05 4.81 28.36
C ILE A 604 12.18 4.17 26.98
N GLY A 605 13.39 4.23 26.39
CA GLY A 605 13.68 3.69 25.06
C GLY A 605 13.90 2.19 25.01
N ASP A 606 13.82 1.49 26.16
CA ASP A 606 14.08 0.05 26.30
C ASP A 606 15.40 -0.39 25.61
N VAL A 607 16.44 0.45 25.79
CA VAL A 607 17.74 0.21 25.18
C VAL A 607 18.50 -0.81 25.99
N ASP A 608 18.98 -1.89 25.36
CA ASP A 608 19.87 -2.83 26.01
C ASP A 608 21.29 -2.24 26.13
N GLY A 609 21.53 -1.52 27.21
CA GLY A 609 22.81 -0.94 27.56
C GLY A 609 23.67 -1.85 28.47
N SER A 610 23.40 -3.17 28.53
CA SER A 610 24.14 -4.08 29.36
C SER A 610 25.55 -4.39 28.82
N GLY A 611 26.52 -4.54 29.71
CA GLY A 611 27.90 -4.88 29.33
C GLY A 611 28.74 -3.74 28.76
N GLU A 612 29.74 -4.08 27.94
CA GLU A 612 30.69 -3.12 27.36
C GLU A 612 30.06 -2.16 26.35
N GLN A 613 29.00 -2.59 25.64
CA GLN A 613 28.36 -1.79 24.64
C GLN A 613 27.63 -0.58 25.23
N GLY A 614 27.19 -0.63 26.47
CA GLY A 614 26.46 0.45 27.13
C GLY A 614 27.31 1.46 27.92
N VAL A 615 28.61 1.34 27.90
CA VAL A 615 29.51 2.14 28.79
C VAL A 615 29.40 3.67 28.55
N LEU A 616 29.00 4.10 27.37
CA LEU A 616 28.77 5.50 27.06
C LEU A 616 27.35 6.00 27.41
N LEU A 617 26.42 5.08 27.72
CA LEU A 617 25.02 5.43 28.02
C LEU A 617 24.86 5.91 29.46
N THR A 618 25.63 6.88 29.86
CA THR A 618 25.63 7.45 31.22
C THR A 618 25.36 8.94 31.19
N ASP A 619 24.73 9.46 32.24
CA ASP A 619 24.46 10.89 32.41
C ASP A 619 25.73 11.75 32.33
N LYS A 620 26.85 11.22 32.82
CA LYS A 620 28.14 11.91 32.82
C LYS A 620 28.65 12.13 31.39
N VAL A 621 28.62 11.07 30.55
CA VAL A 621 29.04 11.13 29.16
C VAL A 621 28.09 12.00 28.35
N LEU A 622 26.77 11.77 28.45
CA LEU A 622 25.78 12.54 27.69
C LEU A 622 25.84 14.03 28.01
N LYS A 623 26.06 14.43 29.26
CA LYS A 623 26.21 15.85 29.65
C LYS A 623 27.52 16.48 29.14
N ALA A 624 28.56 15.69 28.97
CA ALA A 624 29.86 16.11 28.46
C ALA A 624 29.92 16.11 26.91
N THR A 625 28.96 15.50 26.24
CA THR A 625 28.88 15.39 24.78
C THR A 625 28.45 16.75 24.18
N GLU A 626 29.30 17.33 23.31
CA GLU A 626 28.98 18.48 22.50
C GLU A 626 28.10 18.05 21.31
N GLY A 627 27.42 18.97 20.64
CA GLY A 627 26.56 18.65 19.50
C GLY A 627 25.37 17.73 19.83
N ARG A 628 25.07 17.49 21.13
CA ARG A 628 23.94 16.67 21.56
C ARG A 628 22.60 17.33 21.29
N ILE A 629 21.53 16.59 21.47
CA ILE A 629 20.17 17.09 21.32
C ILE A 629 19.93 18.28 22.26
N THR A 630 19.55 19.42 21.68
CA THR A 630 19.24 20.67 22.39
C THR A 630 17.75 20.97 22.42
N GLY A 631 16.98 20.41 21.50
CA GLY A 631 15.53 20.58 21.42
C GLY A 631 14.92 19.66 20.37
N PHE A 632 13.60 19.60 20.36
CA PHE A 632 12.86 18.82 19.37
C PHE A 632 11.47 19.42 19.10
N THR A 633 10.85 18.99 18.01
CA THR A 633 9.46 19.32 17.66
C THR A 633 8.82 18.10 17.06
N ILE A 634 7.70 17.63 17.62
CA ILE A 634 6.93 16.54 17.01
C ILE A 634 6.25 17.07 15.75
N THR A 635 6.52 16.43 14.61
CA THR A 635 6.03 16.84 13.29
C THR A 635 4.84 16.01 12.82
N ASP A 636 4.78 14.73 13.17
CA ASP A 636 3.66 13.85 12.82
C ASP A 636 3.41 12.76 13.87
N VAL A 637 2.15 12.39 14.02
CA VAL A 637 1.72 11.27 14.88
C VAL A 637 0.70 10.44 14.11
N SER A 638 1.12 9.32 13.61
CA SER A 638 0.27 8.36 12.89
C SER A 638 -0.01 7.14 13.74
N THR A 639 -1.29 6.74 13.85
CA THR A 639 -1.69 5.56 14.63
C THR A 639 -2.43 4.58 13.77
N THR A 640 -1.96 3.35 13.71
CA THR A 640 -2.56 2.26 12.92
C THR A 640 -2.79 1.04 13.79
N GLY A 641 -4.03 0.83 14.19
CA GLY A 641 -4.40 -0.29 15.07
C GLY A 641 -3.75 -0.20 16.45
N ASP A 642 -2.87 -1.14 16.77
CA ASP A 642 -2.16 -1.21 18.05
C ASP A 642 -0.74 -0.64 17.97
N THR A 643 -0.32 -0.08 16.84
CA THR A 643 0.97 0.59 16.66
C THR A 643 0.79 2.06 16.37
N ALA A 644 1.73 2.89 16.81
CA ALA A 644 1.82 4.30 16.47
C ALA A 644 3.23 4.64 16.01
N THR A 645 3.33 5.55 15.04
CA THR A 645 4.59 6.14 14.62
C THR A 645 4.55 7.62 14.94
N VAL A 646 5.57 8.09 15.63
CA VAL A 646 5.76 9.50 16.00
C VAL A 646 7.03 9.98 15.34
N THR A 647 6.93 11.03 14.51
CA THR A 647 8.07 11.66 13.86
C THR A 647 8.38 12.99 14.56
N ALA A 648 9.65 13.25 14.79
CA ALA A 648 10.14 14.46 15.41
C ALA A 648 11.31 15.06 14.63
N ASP A 649 11.31 16.38 14.47
CA ASP A 649 12.50 17.14 14.10
C ASP A 649 13.33 17.34 15.36
N VAL A 650 14.52 16.79 15.40
CA VAL A 650 15.44 16.88 16.53
C VAL A 650 16.54 17.88 16.19
N ASP A 651 16.82 18.80 17.11
CA ASP A 651 17.84 19.85 16.96
C ASP A 651 19.15 19.37 17.63
N LEU A 652 20.16 19.12 16.79
CA LEU A 652 21.53 18.79 17.17
C LEU A 652 22.40 20.01 17.02
N ASP A 653 22.45 20.87 18.04
CA ASP A 653 23.21 22.12 18.06
C ASP A 653 22.97 23.04 16.83
N GLY A 654 21.70 23.17 16.42
CA GLY A 654 21.27 24.00 15.29
C GLY A 654 21.15 23.24 13.96
N VAL A 655 21.52 21.97 13.89
CA VAL A 655 21.27 21.09 12.75
C VAL A 655 20.02 20.25 13.05
N LYS A 656 19.04 20.28 12.17
CA LYS A 656 17.81 19.50 12.32
C LYS A 656 17.93 18.16 11.62
N GLU A 657 17.59 17.11 12.34
CA GLU A 657 17.47 15.75 11.80
C GLU A 657 16.08 15.19 12.11
N ASP A 658 15.52 14.43 11.16
CA ASP A 658 14.26 13.72 11.33
C ASP A 658 14.48 12.40 12.07
N ALA A 659 13.72 12.17 13.14
CA ALA A 659 13.72 10.91 13.88
C ALA A 659 12.30 10.32 13.92
N SER A 660 12.19 9.01 13.73
CA SER A 660 10.91 8.30 13.75
C SER A 660 10.92 7.21 14.80
N TYR A 661 9.88 7.21 15.64
CA TYR A 661 9.73 6.31 16.77
C TYR A 661 8.47 5.47 16.61
N THR A 662 8.58 4.17 16.83
CA THR A 662 7.45 3.25 16.84
C THR A 662 7.03 2.94 18.27
N LEU A 663 5.73 2.88 18.49
CA LEU A 663 5.14 2.55 19.78
C LEU A 663 4.07 1.48 19.63
N THR A 664 3.99 0.61 20.61
CA THR A 664 2.99 -0.45 20.67
C THR A 664 2.08 -0.26 21.88
N LYS A 665 0.77 -0.56 21.72
CA LYS A 665 -0.17 -0.53 22.83
C LYS A 665 0.14 -1.64 23.83
N SER A 666 0.45 -1.27 25.06
CA SER A 666 0.73 -2.18 26.16
C SER A 666 -0.51 -2.54 27.01
N GLY A 667 -1.69 -2.05 26.66
CA GLY A 667 -2.94 -2.31 27.35
C GLY A 667 -3.83 -1.08 27.53
N LYS A 668 -4.76 -1.13 28.50
CA LYS A 668 -5.68 -0.01 28.77
C LYS A 668 -5.73 0.33 30.24
N THR A 669 -5.62 1.61 30.56
CA THR A 669 -5.90 2.15 31.89
C THR A 669 -7.38 2.45 32.01
N ALA A 670 -8.02 2.11 33.14
CA ALA A 670 -9.43 2.32 33.44
C ALA A 670 -10.40 1.80 32.35
N LEU A 671 -10.02 0.75 31.62
CA LEU A 671 -10.78 0.07 30.54
C LEU A 671 -10.94 0.88 29.23
N PHE A 672 -10.64 2.16 29.22
CA PHE A 672 -10.96 3.05 28.08
C PHE A 672 -9.74 3.79 27.53
N PHE A 673 -8.68 4.00 28.32
CA PHE A 673 -7.53 4.81 27.95
C PHE A 673 -6.37 3.91 27.50
N ASP A 674 -5.86 4.17 26.33
CA ASP A 674 -4.79 3.37 25.73
C ASP A 674 -3.45 3.70 26.41
N ASN A 675 -2.69 2.68 26.82
CA ASN A 675 -1.31 2.83 27.26
C ASN A 675 -0.39 2.52 26.09
N TRP A 676 0.57 3.40 25.88
CA TRP A 676 1.58 3.23 24.83
C TRP A 676 2.92 2.97 25.47
N THR A 677 3.70 2.07 24.88
CA THR A 677 5.09 1.79 25.23
C THR A 677 5.93 2.05 23.99
N LEU A 678 7.02 2.79 24.16
CA LEU A 678 7.99 2.99 23.09
C LEU A 678 8.66 1.64 22.80
N ASP A 679 8.69 1.26 21.52
CA ASP A 679 9.41 0.07 21.10
C ASP A 679 10.92 0.31 21.27
N PRO A 680 11.76 -0.73 21.45
CA PRO A 680 13.19 -0.58 21.68
C PRO A 680 13.85 0.35 20.67
N VAL A 681 14.47 1.42 21.17
CA VAL A 681 15.13 2.41 20.32
C VAL A 681 16.50 1.88 19.90
N TRP A 682 16.74 1.83 18.60
CA TRP A 682 18.05 1.47 18.06
C TRP A 682 18.99 2.67 18.14
N LEU A 683 20.07 2.55 18.91
CA LEU A 683 21.09 3.57 18.97
C LEU A 683 22.20 3.29 17.97
N PRO A 684 22.81 4.34 17.40
CA PRO A 684 24.02 4.21 16.60
C PRO A 684 25.19 3.71 17.45
N THR A 685 26.22 3.20 16.79
CA THR A 685 27.44 2.72 17.43
C THR A 685 28.62 3.63 17.13
N VAL A 686 29.51 3.76 18.11
CA VAL A 686 30.85 4.32 17.94
C VAL A 686 31.84 3.16 17.89
N SER A 687 32.55 3.07 16.77
CA SER A 687 33.55 2.06 16.51
C SER A 687 34.94 2.64 16.72
N VAL A 688 35.74 2.10 17.61
CA VAL A 688 37.10 2.57 17.89
C VAL A 688 38.09 1.46 17.54
N SER A 689 38.95 1.71 16.57
CA SER A 689 40.09 0.85 16.27
C SER A 689 41.21 1.26 17.20
N VAL A 690 41.65 0.33 18.04
CA VAL A 690 42.62 0.55 19.12
C VAL A 690 43.95 -0.13 18.78
N ALA A 691 45.02 0.66 18.77
CA ALA A 691 46.36 0.09 18.58
C ALA A 691 46.78 -0.80 19.73
N PRO A 692 47.56 -1.86 19.47
CA PRO A 692 48.14 -2.70 20.55
C PRO A 692 48.93 -1.85 21.55
N GLY A 693 48.66 -2.06 22.84
CA GLY A 693 49.30 -1.33 23.93
C GLY A 693 48.48 -0.20 24.55
N ILE A 694 47.28 0.09 24.01
CA ILE A 694 46.31 0.95 24.68
C ILE A 694 45.47 0.08 25.61
N GLU A 695 45.56 0.36 26.93
CA GLU A 695 44.82 -0.36 27.96
C GLU A 695 43.47 0.32 28.30
N SER A 696 43.36 1.61 28.01
CA SER A 696 42.14 2.39 28.28
C SER A 696 42.00 3.54 27.31
N VAL A 697 40.76 3.88 27.02
CA VAL A 697 40.39 5.03 26.17
C VAL A 697 39.66 6.05 27.01
N ASP A 698 39.87 7.31 26.71
CA ASP A 698 39.07 8.43 27.23
C ASP A 698 38.02 8.84 26.20
N VAL A 699 36.75 8.87 26.61
CA VAL A 699 35.65 9.37 25.80
C VAL A 699 34.98 10.49 26.56
N ASN A 700 35.08 11.71 26.08
CA ASN A 700 34.47 12.91 26.66
C ASN A 700 34.83 13.02 28.19
N GLY A 701 36.06 12.76 28.56
CA GLY A 701 36.51 12.81 29.96
C GLY A 701 36.08 11.61 30.83
N THR A 702 35.65 10.53 30.21
CA THR A 702 35.30 9.29 30.87
C THR A 702 36.22 8.16 30.42
N VAL A 703 37.04 7.66 31.37
CA VAL A 703 37.99 6.58 31.10
C VAL A 703 37.28 5.23 31.08
N ILE A 704 37.43 4.53 29.96
CA ILE A 704 36.93 3.18 29.71
C ILE A 704 38.11 2.24 29.72
N GLN A 705 38.11 1.26 30.65
CA GLN A 705 39.10 0.21 30.66
C GLN A 705 38.76 -0.83 29.59
N LEU A 706 39.75 -1.13 28.74
CA LEU A 706 39.56 -2.10 27.68
C LEU A 706 39.71 -3.52 28.21
N THR A 707 38.78 -4.37 27.87
CA THR A 707 38.87 -5.80 28.19
C THR A 707 39.98 -6.50 27.41
N SER A 708 40.41 -7.66 27.86
CA SER A 708 41.38 -8.47 27.12
C SER A 708 40.91 -8.83 25.72
N GLU A 709 39.60 -8.99 25.51
CA GLU A 709 38.99 -9.28 24.21
C GLU A 709 39.13 -8.11 23.23
N VAL A 710 38.87 -6.89 23.69
CA VAL A 710 39.06 -5.66 22.89
C VAL A 710 40.54 -5.43 22.61
N GLN A 711 41.44 -5.68 23.59
CA GLN A 711 42.90 -5.54 23.38
C GLN A 711 43.43 -6.54 22.36
N GLU A 712 42.88 -7.77 22.32
CA GLU A 712 43.27 -8.81 21.36
C GLU A 712 42.67 -8.54 19.95
N SER A 713 41.38 -8.11 19.87
CA SER A 713 40.73 -7.82 18.61
C SER A 713 41.17 -6.48 18.01
N GLY A 714 41.61 -5.53 18.82
CA GLY A 714 41.93 -4.18 18.44
C GLY A 714 40.72 -3.35 18.06
N TYR A 715 39.50 -3.74 18.47
CA TYR A 715 38.26 -3.13 18.07
C TYR A 715 37.28 -3.03 19.25
N LEU A 716 36.85 -1.80 19.54
CA LEU A 716 35.80 -1.48 20.50
C LEU A 716 34.58 -0.95 19.80
N GLU A 717 33.41 -1.50 20.05
CA GLU A 717 32.13 -1.03 19.56
C GLU A 717 31.19 -0.75 20.72
N VAL A 718 30.71 0.50 20.81
CA VAL A 718 29.85 0.96 21.90
C VAL A 718 28.66 1.74 21.38
N LEU A 719 27.52 1.60 22.03
CA LEU A 719 26.32 2.37 21.73
C LEU A 719 26.49 3.82 22.21
N ALA A 720 25.96 4.75 21.42
CA ALA A 720 26.06 6.16 21.73
C ALA A 720 24.74 6.90 21.39
N PHE A 721 24.40 7.90 22.17
CA PHE A 721 23.41 8.90 21.79
C PHE A 721 23.98 9.86 20.74
N ALA A 722 23.11 10.58 20.03
CA ALA A 722 23.55 11.56 19.06
C ALA A 722 24.38 12.68 19.70
N GLY A 723 25.48 13.08 19.05
CA GLY A 723 26.38 14.13 19.49
C GLY A 723 27.84 13.88 19.10
N ASP A 724 28.74 14.74 19.56
CA ASP A 724 30.17 14.72 19.23
C ASP A 724 30.97 14.05 20.35
N TYR A 725 31.72 13.02 20.02
CA TYR A 725 32.53 12.23 20.96
C TYR A 725 34.01 12.46 20.69
N VAL A 726 34.72 13.04 21.66
CA VAL A 726 36.17 13.17 21.63
C VAL A 726 36.76 11.92 22.25
N ILE A 727 37.49 11.16 21.45
CA ILE A 727 38.02 9.85 21.80
C ILE A 727 39.57 9.88 21.76
N GLY A 728 40.22 9.58 22.85
CA GLY A 728 41.68 9.56 22.97
C GLY A 728 42.18 8.38 23.84
N SER A 729 43.46 8.26 23.95
CA SER A 729 44.04 7.34 24.94
C SER A 729 43.90 7.94 26.35
N ALA A 730 43.50 7.12 27.32
CA ALA A 730 43.43 7.57 28.71
C ALA A 730 44.79 7.36 29.45
N GLY A 731 45.10 8.31 30.36
CA GLY A 731 46.29 8.26 31.22
C GLY A 731 47.40 9.18 30.74
N ASP A 732 48.40 9.40 31.64
CA ASP A 732 49.63 10.14 31.32
C ASP A 732 50.48 9.25 30.41
N ALA A 733 50.39 9.49 29.13
CA ALA A 733 51.17 8.78 28.12
C ALA A 733 52.60 9.25 28.17
N GLU A 734 53.44 8.57 28.94
CA GLU A 734 54.86 8.93 29.15
C GLU A 734 55.65 8.87 27.85
N TRP A 735 55.41 7.82 27.05
CA TRP A 735 56.20 7.53 25.87
C TRP A 735 55.38 7.58 24.55
N LEU A 736 54.14 7.04 24.57
CA LEU A 736 53.29 6.93 23.41
C LEU A 736 51.92 7.51 23.72
N ALA A 737 51.35 8.34 22.85
CA ALA A 737 50.04 8.94 22.98
C ALA A 737 49.23 8.74 21.70
N ALA A 738 47.89 8.59 21.81
CA ALA A 738 47.02 8.70 20.65
C ALA A 738 46.44 10.11 20.61
N GLU A 739 46.50 10.74 19.46
CA GLU A 739 45.82 12.03 19.25
C GLU A 739 44.31 11.85 19.40
N PRO A 740 43.65 12.70 20.19
CA PRO A 740 42.18 12.66 20.30
C PRO A 740 41.50 12.93 18.96
N GLN A 741 40.48 12.11 18.67
CA GLN A 741 39.67 12.26 17.46
C GLN A 741 38.22 12.58 17.83
N THR A 742 37.59 13.49 17.10
CA THR A 742 36.17 13.79 17.28
C THR A 742 35.35 12.96 16.30
N VAL A 743 34.39 12.20 16.82
CA VAL A 743 33.46 11.36 16.09
C VAL A 743 32.07 11.94 16.24
N GLN A 744 31.43 12.28 15.13
CA GLN A 744 30.06 12.77 15.09
C GLN A 744 29.09 11.60 14.96
N VAL A 745 28.07 11.57 15.80
CA VAL A 745 27.02 10.56 15.83
C VAL A 745 25.67 11.25 15.63
N GLY A 746 24.97 10.95 14.53
CA GLY A 746 23.64 11.48 14.25
C GLY A 746 22.51 10.64 14.85
N MET A 747 21.24 11.06 14.60
CA MET A 747 20.04 10.35 15.06
C MET A 747 19.74 9.08 14.27
N VAL A 748 20.10 9.06 12.99
CA VAL A 748 19.82 7.96 12.06
C VAL A 748 21.11 7.28 11.66
N VAL A 749 21.37 6.10 12.27
CA VAL A 749 22.36 5.07 11.86
C VAL A 749 23.63 5.59 11.14
N SER A 750 24.21 6.69 11.61
CA SER A 750 25.59 7.06 11.26
C SER A 750 26.51 6.53 12.36
N SER A 751 27.03 5.29 12.18
CA SER A 751 28.11 4.81 13.05
C SER A 751 29.35 5.67 12.80
N GLY A 752 29.81 6.34 13.83
CA GLY A 752 31.07 7.06 13.79
C GLY A 752 32.25 6.11 14.02
N SER A 753 33.40 6.41 13.43
CA SER A 753 34.61 5.61 13.66
C SER A 753 35.81 6.46 14.03
N ALA A 754 36.57 6.02 15.01
CA ALA A 754 37.87 6.58 15.37
C ALA A 754 38.96 5.51 15.21
N GLN A 755 40.14 5.96 14.82
CA GLN A 755 41.30 5.08 14.75
C GLN A 755 42.41 5.64 15.67
N LEU A 756 42.54 5.09 16.83
CA LEU A 756 43.58 5.46 17.79
C LEU A 756 44.91 4.81 17.41
N LYS A 757 45.83 5.61 16.89
CA LYS A 757 47.21 5.21 16.58
C LYS A 757 48.12 5.77 17.67
N LEU A 758 48.98 4.91 18.23
CA LEU A 758 50.01 5.39 19.15
C LEU A 758 51.08 6.10 18.37
N GLU A 759 51.34 7.35 18.77
CA GLU A 759 52.44 8.16 18.23
C GLU A 759 53.46 8.47 19.34
N PRO A 760 54.76 8.54 19.03
CA PRO A 760 55.78 8.91 19.95
C PRO A 760 55.56 10.31 20.56
N THR A 761 55.62 10.42 21.90
CA THR A 761 55.58 11.72 22.57
C THR A 761 56.91 12.50 22.40
N ALA A 762 56.95 13.76 22.75
CA ALA A 762 58.19 14.53 22.78
C ALA A 762 59.25 13.93 23.71
N LYS A 763 58.80 13.26 24.79
CA LYS A 763 59.70 12.53 25.73
C LYS A 763 60.34 11.32 25.06
N PHE A 764 59.52 10.56 24.26
CA PHE A 764 60.01 9.43 23.50
C PHE A 764 61.11 9.86 22.52
N THR A 765 60.87 10.91 21.72
CA THR A 765 61.83 11.41 20.71
C THR A 765 63.07 11.90 21.40
N SER A 766 62.96 12.69 22.50
CA SER A 766 64.13 13.18 23.28
C SER A 766 64.96 12.04 23.88
N SER A 767 64.31 10.95 24.34
CA SER A 767 65.02 9.79 24.84
C SER A 767 65.82 9.06 23.77
N ILE A 768 65.27 8.98 22.56
CA ILE A 768 65.95 8.38 21.39
C ILE A 768 67.13 9.26 20.97
N ASP A 769 66.94 10.60 20.93
CA ASP A 769 68.01 11.52 20.62
C ASP A 769 69.20 11.41 21.62
N GLU A 770 68.89 11.25 22.91
CA GLU A 770 69.91 10.96 23.96
C GLU A 770 70.63 9.65 23.68
N GLN A 771 69.91 8.57 23.37
CA GLN A 771 70.51 7.26 23.10
C GLN A 771 71.36 7.26 21.82
N VAL A 772 70.92 7.98 20.79
CA VAL A 772 71.69 8.18 19.55
C VAL A 772 72.98 8.99 19.87
N ALA A 773 72.90 10.05 20.70
CA ALA A 773 74.07 10.83 21.13
C ALA A 773 75.06 9.98 21.93
N GLU A 774 74.58 9.14 22.87
CA GLU A 774 75.39 8.23 23.64
C GLU A 774 76.07 7.17 22.74
N TYR A 775 75.33 6.62 21.77
CA TYR A 775 75.87 5.70 20.79
C TYR A 775 76.98 6.33 19.98
N LEU A 776 76.80 7.52 19.44
CA LEU A 776 77.85 8.28 18.71
C LEU A 776 79.05 8.58 19.62
N ALA A 777 78.85 8.97 20.88
CA ALA A 777 79.90 9.20 21.81
C ALA A 777 80.77 7.90 22.09
N GLY A 778 80.05 6.76 22.10
CA GLY A 778 80.72 5.44 22.18
C GLY A 778 81.55 5.16 20.94
N CYS A 779 81.11 5.55 19.78
CA CYS A 779 81.90 5.46 18.54
C CYS A 779 83.16 6.31 18.58
N VAL A 780 83.01 7.55 18.97
CA VAL A 780 84.16 8.49 19.13
C VAL A 780 85.17 7.96 20.12
N ALA A 781 84.70 7.31 21.19
CA ALA A 781 85.56 6.77 22.26
C ALA A 781 86.44 5.63 21.83
N GLN A 782 86.16 4.91 20.77
CA GLN A 782 86.95 3.79 20.26
C GLN A 782 88.32 4.20 19.74
N LYS A 783 88.51 5.41 19.35
CA LYS A 783 89.76 6.00 18.88
C LYS A 783 90.46 5.22 17.78
N VAL A 784 89.70 4.73 16.81
CA VAL A 784 90.13 4.01 15.64
C VAL A 784 89.51 4.66 14.38
N LEU A 785 90.12 4.51 13.19
CA LEU A 785 89.59 5.09 11.98
C LEU A 785 88.27 4.43 11.49
N ASN A 786 88.13 3.16 11.76
CA ASN A 786 86.96 2.39 11.43
C ASN A 786 86.48 1.69 12.73
N ALA A 787 85.59 2.31 13.40
CA ALA A 787 85.01 1.84 14.64
C ALA A 787 83.93 0.76 14.37
N ASP A 788 83.98 -0.35 15.10
CA ASP A 788 83.01 -1.42 14.97
C ASP A 788 81.61 -0.94 15.31
N ASP A 789 80.65 -1.35 14.53
CA ASP A 789 79.21 -1.04 14.68
C ASP A 789 78.92 0.50 14.70
N CYS A 790 79.71 1.30 13.97
CA CYS A 790 79.64 2.75 13.99
C CYS A 790 79.48 3.34 12.55
N PRO A 791 78.74 4.47 12.44
CA PRO A 791 78.49 5.11 11.13
C PRO A 791 79.68 6.03 10.69
N ILE A 792 80.67 6.21 11.56
CA ILE A 792 81.82 7.05 11.28
C ILE A 792 83.02 6.15 10.91
N TYR A 793 83.62 6.38 9.73
CA TYR A 793 84.78 5.60 9.30
C TYR A 793 85.55 6.38 8.23
N VAL A 794 86.87 6.21 8.30
CA VAL A 794 87.80 6.65 7.23
C VAL A 794 88.75 5.49 6.93
N PHE A 795 88.98 5.20 5.66
CA PHE A 795 89.96 4.21 5.25
C PHE A 795 91.24 4.90 4.89
N ASP A 796 92.30 4.50 5.54
CA ASP A 796 93.68 4.92 5.24
C ASP A 796 94.63 3.74 5.42
N TYR A 797 95.79 3.78 4.79
CA TYR A 797 96.76 2.70 4.72
C TYR A 797 98.02 3.15 5.41
N GLY A 798 98.41 2.47 6.40
CA GLY A 798 99.63 2.79 7.19
C GLY A 798 99.49 2.31 8.66
N THR A 799 100.42 2.69 9.48
CA THR A 799 100.28 2.54 10.95
C THR A 799 99.62 3.81 11.48
N ILE A 800 98.34 3.64 11.93
CA ILE A 800 97.54 4.73 12.44
C ILE A 800 97.63 4.84 13.95
N THR A 801 97.95 6.04 14.44
CA THR A 801 97.99 6.37 15.86
C THR A 801 97.33 7.74 16.14
N ASP A 802 97.08 8.05 17.43
CA ASP A 802 96.56 9.31 17.91
C ASP A 802 95.21 9.70 17.26
N VAL A 803 94.35 8.73 17.05
CA VAL A 803 93.02 9.02 16.38
C VAL A 803 92.09 9.77 17.35
N VAL A 804 91.62 10.86 16.88
CA VAL A 804 90.63 11.68 17.60
C VAL A 804 89.49 12.04 16.65
N TRP A 805 88.33 11.57 16.94
CA TRP A 805 87.14 11.91 16.27
C TRP A 805 86.40 13.08 16.93
N THR A 806 85.79 13.96 16.17
CA THR A 806 84.92 15.03 16.63
C THR A 806 83.67 15.00 15.78
N ILE A 807 82.49 14.97 16.42
CA ILE A 807 81.19 15.18 15.73
C ILE A 807 81.04 16.69 15.55
N ASP A 808 81.07 17.19 14.30
CA ASP A 808 80.96 18.60 13.99
C ASP A 808 79.52 19.02 13.98
N GLU A 809 78.65 18.19 13.34
CA GLU A 809 77.20 18.37 13.30
C GLU A 809 76.54 16.99 13.52
N PRO A 810 75.61 16.86 14.49
CA PRO A 810 74.90 15.60 14.70
C PRO A 810 73.96 15.31 13.51
N ALA A 811 73.72 14.06 13.21
CA ALA A 811 72.68 13.66 12.24
C ALA A 811 71.30 13.99 12.82
N VAL A 812 70.45 14.60 11.95
CA VAL A 812 69.00 14.75 12.27
C VAL A 812 68.30 13.46 11.91
N THR A 813 67.60 12.90 12.86
CA THR A 813 66.87 11.60 12.68
C THR A 813 65.37 11.82 12.77
N SER A 814 64.64 11.00 12.04
CA SER A 814 63.16 10.93 12.10
C SER A 814 62.69 9.48 12.32
N LEU A 815 61.61 9.34 13.02
CA LEU A 815 60.93 8.06 13.24
C LEU A 815 59.89 7.81 12.14
N GLY A 816 60.04 6.74 11.42
CA GLY A 816 59.05 6.27 10.46
C GLY A 816 57.81 5.64 11.15
N SER A 817 56.84 5.29 10.38
CA SER A 817 55.62 4.65 10.87
C SER A 817 55.93 3.33 11.59
N SER A 818 55.27 3.09 12.72
CA SER A 818 55.48 1.85 13.48
C SER A 818 54.81 0.63 12.83
N TYR A 819 55.46 -0.51 12.92
CA TYR A 819 54.88 -1.81 12.66
C TYR A 819 55.07 -2.69 13.93
N LYS A 820 54.01 -3.13 14.54
CA LYS A 820 54.03 -3.93 15.80
C LYS A 820 54.83 -3.28 16.94
N ASN A 821 54.63 -1.95 17.16
CA ASN A 821 55.36 -1.15 18.14
C ASN A 821 56.91 -1.15 17.95
N GLU A 822 57.34 -1.32 16.73
CA GLU A 822 58.72 -1.16 16.32
C GLU A 822 58.79 -0.01 15.28
N TRP A 823 59.59 1.03 15.56
CA TRP A 823 59.78 2.17 14.71
C TRP A 823 61.13 2.07 13.98
N TYR A 824 61.12 2.47 12.74
CA TYR A 824 62.39 2.63 12.01
C TYR A 824 62.91 4.02 12.18
N LEU A 825 64.16 4.15 12.71
CA LEU A 825 64.88 5.42 12.79
C LEU A 825 65.66 5.61 11.50
N ALA A 826 65.47 6.71 10.84
CA ALA A 826 66.17 7.08 9.61
C ALA A 826 66.81 8.46 9.73
N THR A 827 67.93 8.65 9.08
CA THR A 827 68.58 9.97 8.99
C THR A 827 67.81 10.83 7.99
N GLU A 828 67.33 11.98 8.42
CA GLU A 828 66.71 13.02 7.60
C GLU A 828 67.79 13.93 7.01
N ASP A 829 68.68 14.48 7.91
CA ASP A 829 69.84 15.21 7.51
C ASP A 829 71.12 14.56 8.03
N ARG A 830 72.12 14.40 7.15
CA ARG A 830 73.36 13.73 7.52
C ARG A 830 74.19 14.56 8.48
N GLY A 831 74.71 13.89 9.51
CA GLY A 831 75.74 14.45 10.39
C GLY A 831 77.07 14.60 9.69
N SER A 832 77.94 15.42 10.23
CA SER A 832 79.36 15.56 9.84
C SER A 832 80.30 15.29 10.98
N ALA A 833 81.39 14.58 10.67
CA ALA A 833 82.42 14.26 11.64
C ALA A 833 83.85 14.46 11.05
N THR A 834 84.70 14.99 11.83
CA THR A 834 86.10 15.18 11.52
C THR A 834 86.99 14.30 12.38
N VAL A 835 87.93 13.61 11.74
CA VAL A 835 88.95 12.82 12.41
C VAL A 835 90.31 13.40 12.16
N THR A 836 91.16 13.51 13.24
CA THR A 836 92.54 13.77 13.19
C THR A 836 93.32 12.56 13.66
N TYR A 837 94.41 12.22 13.00
CA TYR A 837 95.20 11.07 13.28
C TYR A 837 96.64 11.26 12.77
N THR A 838 97.55 10.41 13.23
CA THR A 838 98.90 10.35 12.74
C THR A 838 99.05 9.08 11.87
N ASN A 839 99.34 9.25 10.55
CA ASN A 839 99.58 8.14 9.65
C ASN A 839 101.19 7.99 9.50
N THR A 840 101.65 6.76 9.79
CA THR A 840 103.06 6.44 9.52
C THR A 840 103.12 5.52 8.28
N ASP A 841 103.76 6.07 7.18
CA ASP A 841 103.85 5.37 5.94
C ASP A 841 104.80 4.15 6.02
N TYR A 842 104.91 3.37 4.96
CA TYR A 842 105.77 2.14 4.86
C TYR A 842 107.28 2.48 4.92
N ARG A 843 107.62 3.78 4.87
CA ARG A 843 108.96 4.25 5.01
C ARG A 843 109.28 4.72 6.42
N GLY A 844 108.27 4.69 7.31
CA GLY A 844 108.44 5.12 8.67
C GLY A 844 108.29 6.59 8.89
N GLN A 845 107.73 7.38 7.91
CA GLN A 845 107.48 8.77 8.03
C GLN A 845 106.10 9.01 8.60
N ALA A 846 106.01 9.70 9.76
CA ALA A 846 104.78 10.07 10.37
C ALA A 846 104.31 11.45 9.88
N SER A 847 103.04 11.54 9.50
CA SER A 847 102.37 12.76 9.11
C SER A 847 101.04 12.89 9.84
N PRO A 848 100.68 14.08 10.32
CA PRO A 848 99.31 14.37 10.79
C PRO A 848 98.35 14.50 9.63
N GLU A 849 97.25 13.78 9.69
CA GLU A 849 96.21 13.81 8.70
C GLU A 849 94.89 14.25 9.34
N THR A 850 94.02 14.81 8.51
CA THR A 850 92.68 15.25 8.89
C THR A 850 91.68 14.86 7.78
N ALA A 851 90.60 14.21 8.12
CA ALA A 851 89.54 13.87 7.21
C ALA A 851 88.18 14.21 7.79
N THR A 852 87.35 14.74 6.94
CA THR A 852 85.93 15.03 7.28
C THR A 852 85.03 14.14 6.47
N MET A 853 83.99 13.61 7.09
CA MET A 853 83.01 12.75 6.43
C MET A 853 81.56 13.07 6.90
N ASN A 854 80.63 12.76 6.07
CA ASN A 854 79.22 12.81 6.43
C ASN A 854 78.78 11.38 6.81
N PHE A 855 77.93 11.28 7.83
CA PHE A 855 77.45 10.02 8.33
C PHE A 855 75.91 10.03 8.48
N SER A 856 75.29 8.85 8.47
CA SER A 856 73.91 8.60 8.70
C SER A 856 73.70 7.71 9.93
N VAL A 857 72.67 7.94 10.74
CA VAL A 857 72.30 7.05 11.81
C VAL A 857 70.95 6.42 11.43
N ASN A 858 70.95 5.11 11.29
CA ASN A 858 69.75 4.33 11.03
C ASN A 858 69.64 3.20 12.07
N GLY A 859 68.42 2.83 12.33
CA GLY A 859 68.16 1.76 13.32
C GLY A 859 66.71 1.45 13.53
N THR A 860 66.46 0.71 14.54
CA THR A 860 65.09 0.37 15.01
C THR A 860 64.94 0.82 16.46
N VAL A 861 63.71 1.24 16.78
CA VAL A 861 63.36 1.59 18.17
C VAL A 861 62.22 0.64 18.60
N LYS A 862 62.39 0.02 19.76
CA LYS A 862 61.42 -0.89 20.34
C LYS A 862 61.11 -0.49 21.77
N MET A 863 59.89 -0.78 22.20
CA MET A 863 59.57 -0.67 23.65
C MET A 863 60.10 -1.93 24.36
N VAL A 864 61.02 -1.76 25.33
CA VAL A 864 61.57 -2.78 26.15
C VAL A 864 61.42 -2.37 27.63
N ASP A 865 60.80 -3.23 28.41
CA ASP A 865 60.47 -2.98 29.82
C ASP A 865 59.82 -1.61 30.10
N GLY A 866 58.92 -1.17 29.15
CA GLY A 866 58.14 0.05 29.27
C GLY A 866 58.89 1.35 28.85
N ALA A 867 60.08 1.26 28.28
CA ALA A 867 60.85 2.42 27.77
C ALA A 867 61.33 2.20 26.31
N PRO A 868 61.49 3.25 25.52
CA PRO A 868 61.96 3.11 24.15
C PRO A 868 63.48 2.84 24.15
N VAL A 869 63.90 1.84 23.37
CA VAL A 869 65.31 1.45 23.25
C VAL A 869 65.70 1.52 21.77
N PHE A 870 66.75 2.28 21.50
CA PHE A 870 67.35 2.36 20.15
C PHE A 870 68.32 1.20 19.96
N SER A 871 68.29 0.63 18.78
CA SER A 871 69.26 -0.36 18.28
C SER A 871 69.73 0.07 16.89
N ASN A 872 71.01 0.25 16.71
CA ASN A 872 71.61 0.58 15.45
C ASN A 872 71.42 -0.56 14.42
N SER A 873 71.43 -0.29 13.16
CA SER A 873 71.34 -1.23 12.05
C SER A 873 72.67 -1.48 11.34
N TYR A 874 73.78 -1.13 11.97
CA TYR A 874 75.11 -1.33 11.45
C TYR A 874 75.67 -2.66 11.85
#